data_6533454c040aa4d232a498c1d05781a8
#
_entry.id   6533454c040aa4d232a498c1d05781a8
#
_cell.length_a   1.000
_cell.length_b   1.000
_cell.length_c   1.000
_cell.angle_alpha   90.00
_cell.angle_beta   90.00
_cell.angle_gamma   90.00
#
_symmetry.space_group_name_H-M   'P 1'
#
loop_
_entity.id
_entity.type
_entity.pdbx_description
1 polymer ?
#
loop_
_entity_poly.entity_id
_entity_poly.type
_entity_poly.pdbx_seq_one_letter_code
_entity_poly.pdbx_strand_id
1 'polypeptide(L)'
;MEKTPIDPSAIIVDVVQKNLETICKKVFGFSKDKVADYQIKTQNAYQGYLNRAVDKYGKVKTLIHKSIPINLYDFYVHTDLKCEDSIISTENINGILQVSNSSMVLGTGGTGKSTLFKHLFISALYTSDKIPIFLPLRNVNDSEQSLIDCMYETINSLGFTLEKKYFLKSLDTGIYIFLFDGFDEVEDSKQQKLIKEIEVLMDKYHQNSFLVSSRESDSLSVGWDGFIEFKMLPLSKEKSIKLIEKLPYYDEEVKSRFLKTLDKSLYKKQKDFCSNPLLLTLMLLTFEEFAEIPDRMHVFYGQAYDVLDRKHDATKPGFKRKKKTDVFNLGSDGFSKILETISALSYFENKLSFSTQELTSYINKAKVLERLEFNSQYYIDDLIEVVCILIIDGLKYSYQHRSFQEYFTATYINRQPGEQQKKLLYGLLNFKSRSINSDQVLKILFDLNRTMVERQLFIPVLKEMQEQVFAVGMSDYIVGSLKHVMLDISKKSDGTFYLAPVYPMGESVTFPLLQFLRNKYSIFPEYYQVFKELHNQYRNMMWIKEVQSLDEINSFLQILNYDERIDKQIKGIIEFFEHSKDQNQKNARRPITLNINILMQNGCYEAKQEILSILKFVELRIKIGLSVLEKLEHEHQEMNLLLDDFF
;
A
#
# COMPACT_ATOMS: atom_id res chain seq x y z
N MET A 1 -16.06 31.84 4.34
CA MET A 1 -15.03 32.67 4.97
C MET A 1 -13.70 32.12 4.54
N GLU A 2 -13.04 32.74 3.58
CA GLU A 2 -11.65 32.48 3.24
C GLU A 2 -10.81 32.88 4.44
N LYS A 3 -10.27 31.90 5.14
CA LYS A 3 -9.26 32.15 6.15
C LYS A 3 -8.01 32.63 5.42
N THR A 4 -7.60 33.86 5.66
CA THR A 4 -6.27 34.38 5.34
C THR A 4 -5.24 33.30 5.67
N PRO A 5 -4.29 32.98 4.78
CA PRO A 5 -3.26 32.00 5.09
C PRO A 5 -2.48 32.51 6.29
N ILE A 6 -2.64 31.84 7.43
CA ILE A 6 -1.84 32.12 8.63
C ILE A 6 -0.39 31.77 8.27
N ASP A 7 0.51 32.68 8.54
CA ASP A 7 1.95 32.48 8.28
C ASP A 7 2.43 31.21 9.01
N PRO A 8 2.90 30.17 8.29
CA PRO A 8 3.38 28.94 8.88
C PRO A 8 4.48 29.18 9.93
N SER A 9 5.28 30.24 9.78
CA SER A 9 6.39 30.58 10.67
C SER A 9 5.92 30.88 12.09
N ALA A 10 4.81 31.61 12.25
CA ALA A 10 4.25 31.94 13.56
C ALA A 10 3.74 30.69 14.30
N ILE A 11 3.13 29.77 13.57
CA ILE A 11 2.62 28.50 14.13
C ILE A 11 3.75 27.56 14.54
N ILE A 12 4.79 27.48 13.72
CA ILE A 12 5.99 26.68 14.04
C ILE A 12 6.63 27.17 15.33
N VAL A 13 6.72 28.51 15.50
CA VAL A 13 7.25 29.11 16.74
C VAL A 13 6.38 28.68 17.93
N ASP A 14 5.05 28.78 17.83
CA ASP A 14 4.12 28.40 18.91
C ASP A 14 4.25 26.92 19.30
N VAL A 15 4.20 26.01 18.31
CA VAL A 15 4.36 24.55 18.57
C VAL A 15 5.69 24.23 19.21
N VAL A 16 6.79 24.84 18.76
CA VAL A 16 8.11 24.64 19.36
C VAL A 16 8.15 25.19 20.78
N GLN A 17 7.61 26.38 21.03
CA GLN A 17 7.58 27.00 22.36
C GLN A 17 6.79 26.14 23.38
N LYS A 18 5.62 25.64 23.00
CA LYS A 18 4.80 24.76 23.86
C LYS A 18 5.57 23.52 24.31
N ASN A 19 6.41 22.97 23.43
CA ASN A 19 7.18 21.76 23.73
C ASN A 19 8.56 22.04 24.36
N LEU A 20 9.05 23.28 24.29
CA LEU A 20 10.42 23.63 24.62
C LEU A 20 10.76 23.30 26.06
N GLU A 21 9.88 23.62 27.00
CA GLU A 21 10.10 23.37 28.43
C GLU A 21 10.18 21.86 28.72
N THR A 22 9.27 21.07 28.13
CA THR A 22 9.22 19.60 28.25
C THR A 22 10.50 18.96 27.71
N ILE A 23 10.94 19.38 26.52
CA ILE A 23 12.15 18.89 25.88
C ILE A 23 13.38 19.25 26.76
N CYS A 24 13.50 20.49 27.17
CA CYS A 24 14.67 20.94 27.96
C CYS A 24 14.75 20.26 29.30
N LYS A 25 13.65 20.11 30.02
CA LYS A 25 13.61 19.39 31.30
C LYS A 25 14.08 17.93 31.15
N LYS A 26 13.59 17.22 30.16
CA LYS A 26 13.89 15.79 29.96
C LYS A 26 15.28 15.56 29.37
N VAL A 27 15.68 16.39 28.40
CA VAL A 27 16.93 16.20 27.64
C VAL A 27 18.17 16.65 28.37
N PHE A 28 18.11 17.81 29.03
CA PHE A 28 19.31 18.45 29.64
C PHE A 28 19.37 18.38 31.17
N GLY A 29 18.26 18.03 31.84
CA GLY A 29 18.17 18.07 33.30
C GLY A 29 18.21 19.53 33.85
N PHE A 30 17.96 19.70 35.13
CA PHE A 30 18.00 21.02 35.78
C PHE A 30 19.40 21.42 36.18
N SER A 31 20.04 22.35 35.46
CA SER A 31 21.09 23.21 36.03
C SER A 31 20.76 24.65 35.64
N LYS A 32 20.58 25.51 36.66
CA LYS A 32 20.03 26.87 36.49
C LYS A 32 20.87 27.79 35.60
N ASP A 33 22.17 27.57 35.46
CA ASP A 33 23.07 28.53 34.81
C ASP A 33 23.30 28.34 33.30
N LYS A 34 22.81 27.26 32.69
CA LYS A 34 22.95 26.98 31.25
C LYS A 34 21.64 26.81 30.51
N VAL A 35 20.49 27.06 31.15
CA VAL A 35 19.16 26.76 30.60
C VAL A 35 18.85 27.61 29.37
N ALA A 36 19.20 28.89 29.38
CA ALA A 36 18.88 29.81 28.31
C ALA A 36 19.57 29.44 26.97
N ASP A 37 20.85 29.11 26.98
CA ASP A 37 21.60 28.74 25.78
C ASP A 37 21.09 27.41 25.17
N TYR A 38 20.74 26.43 26.02
CA TYR A 38 20.17 25.17 25.57
C TYR A 38 18.75 25.33 25.06
N GLN A 39 17.96 26.21 25.67
CA GLN A 39 16.64 26.54 25.17
C GLN A 39 16.70 27.16 23.77
N ILE A 40 17.58 28.15 23.56
CA ILE A 40 17.77 28.79 22.25
C ILE A 40 18.25 27.79 21.22
N LYS A 41 19.22 26.92 21.53
CA LYS A 41 19.73 25.88 20.63
C LYS A 41 18.62 24.88 20.25
N THR A 42 17.83 24.45 21.24
CA THR A 42 16.71 23.54 21.05
C THR A 42 15.65 24.18 20.17
N GLN A 43 15.24 25.39 20.47
CA GLN A 43 14.28 26.16 19.71
C GLN A 43 14.74 26.31 18.24
N ASN A 44 15.98 26.74 18.02
CA ASN A 44 16.51 26.91 16.66
C ASN A 44 16.57 25.60 15.88
N ALA A 45 16.92 24.48 16.53
CA ALA A 45 16.99 23.18 15.88
C ALA A 45 15.62 22.72 15.39
N TYR A 46 14.59 22.78 16.22
CA TYR A 46 13.24 22.39 15.84
C TYR A 46 12.60 23.36 14.85
N GLN A 47 12.77 24.65 15.02
CA GLN A 47 12.29 25.65 14.05
C GLN A 47 13.00 25.47 12.70
N GLY A 48 14.31 25.25 12.69
CA GLY A 48 15.07 24.98 11.47
C GLY A 48 14.55 23.77 10.72
N TYR A 49 14.29 22.68 11.43
CA TYR A 49 13.68 21.47 10.88
C TYR A 49 12.28 21.74 10.29
N LEU A 50 11.37 22.28 11.10
CA LEU A 50 9.98 22.44 10.73
C LEU A 50 9.79 23.40 9.56
N ASN A 51 10.53 24.52 9.52
CA ASN A 51 10.48 25.45 8.39
C ASN A 51 10.84 24.78 7.06
N ARG A 52 11.93 24.01 7.03
CA ARG A 52 12.35 23.31 5.83
C ARG A 52 11.41 22.14 5.48
N ALA A 53 10.89 21.45 6.49
CA ALA A 53 9.95 20.36 6.30
C ALA A 53 8.60 20.87 5.73
N VAL A 54 8.09 21.98 6.21
CA VAL A 54 6.87 22.63 5.66
C VAL A 54 7.08 23.05 4.22
N ASP A 55 8.22 23.69 3.90
CA ASP A 55 8.52 24.06 2.51
C ASP A 55 8.64 22.83 1.60
N LYS A 56 9.27 21.75 2.07
CA LYS A 56 9.44 20.49 1.31
C LYS A 56 8.12 19.75 1.13
N TYR A 57 7.35 19.56 2.19
CA TYR A 57 6.14 18.72 2.15
C TYR A 57 4.89 19.50 1.73
N GLY A 58 4.90 20.81 1.87
CA GLY A 58 3.86 21.71 1.38
C GLY A 58 3.84 21.89 -0.14
N LYS A 59 4.87 21.43 -0.86
CA LYS A 59 4.97 21.50 -2.31
C LYS A 59 5.02 20.11 -2.91
N VAL A 60 4.25 19.91 -3.99
CA VAL A 60 4.12 18.59 -4.63
C VAL A 60 4.21 18.74 -6.15
N LYS A 61 4.97 17.87 -6.79
CA LYS A 61 4.89 17.68 -8.24
C LYS A 61 3.70 16.75 -8.55
N THR A 62 2.90 17.13 -9.52
CA THR A 62 1.76 16.33 -9.98
C THR A 62 1.99 15.87 -11.42
N LEU A 63 1.13 14.98 -11.93
CA LEU A 63 1.16 14.57 -13.34
C LEU A 63 1.02 15.74 -14.31
N ILE A 64 0.31 16.79 -13.91
CA ILE A 64 0.10 18.01 -14.71
C ILE A 64 1.28 18.97 -14.52
N HIS A 65 1.76 19.12 -13.28
CA HIS A 65 2.84 20.05 -12.92
C HIS A 65 4.14 19.26 -12.67
N LYS A 66 4.78 18.87 -13.76
CA LYS A 66 5.93 17.97 -13.74
C LYS A 66 7.24 18.68 -13.38
N SER A 67 7.42 19.89 -13.91
CA SER A 67 8.66 20.66 -13.78
C SER A 67 8.68 21.54 -12.53
N ILE A 68 7.57 22.18 -12.20
CA ILE A 68 7.46 23.13 -11.09
C ILE A 68 6.51 22.55 -10.03
N PRO A 69 6.98 22.33 -8.78
CA PRO A 69 6.10 21.91 -7.71
C PRO A 69 5.03 22.97 -7.42
N ILE A 70 3.80 22.57 -7.22
CA ILE A 70 2.68 23.44 -6.80
C ILE A 70 2.41 23.26 -5.31
N ASN A 71 1.74 24.24 -4.69
CA ASN A 71 1.35 24.12 -3.30
C ASN A 71 0.35 22.98 -3.14
N LEU A 72 0.51 22.20 -2.08
CA LEU A 72 -0.37 21.06 -1.77
C LEU A 72 -1.84 21.48 -1.74
N TYR A 73 -2.16 22.61 -1.13
CA TYR A 73 -3.53 23.08 -0.95
C TYR A 73 -4.17 23.72 -2.19
N ASP A 74 -3.40 23.92 -3.26
CA ASP A 74 -3.93 24.37 -4.55
C ASP A 74 -4.78 23.28 -5.23
N PHE A 75 -4.54 22.01 -4.89
CA PHE A 75 -5.29 20.89 -5.48
C PHE A 75 -5.80 19.86 -4.44
N TYR A 76 -5.30 19.85 -3.22
CA TYR A 76 -5.64 18.84 -2.24
C TYR A 76 -7.12 18.90 -1.83
N VAL A 77 -7.74 17.73 -1.84
CA VAL A 77 -9.07 17.46 -1.29
C VAL A 77 -8.92 16.29 -0.30
N HIS A 78 -9.34 16.48 0.94
CA HIS A 78 -9.24 15.44 1.94
C HIS A 78 -10.14 14.24 1.61
N THR A 79 -9.60 13.03 1.83
CA THR A 79 -10.32 11.77 1.69
C THR A 79 -10.68 11.28 3.09
N ASP A 80 -11.87 10.69 3.24
CA ASP A 80 -12.24 10.11 4.52
C ASP A 80 -11.64 8.73 4.68
N LEU A 81 -11.50 8.30 5.93
CA LEU A 81 -11.04 6.98 6.29
C LEU A 81 -12.20 6.18 6.90
N LYS A 82 -12.22 4.88 6.68
CA LYS A 82 -13.11 3.96 7.34
C LYS A 82 -12.33 3.18 8.41
N CYS A 83 -12.83 3.21 9.65
CA CYS A 83 -12.35 2.39 10.74
C CYS A 83 -13.53 1.58 11.26
N GLU A 84 -13.51 0.27 11.08
CA GLU A 84 -14.66 -0.61 11.32
C GLU A 84 -15.92 -0.12 10.61
N ASP A 85 -16.96 0.31 11.34
CA ASP A 85 -18.19 0.88 10.78
C ASP A 85 -18.23 2.42 10.82
N SER A 86 -17.19 3.07 11.34
CA SER A 86 -17.13 4.52 11.51
C SER A 86 -16.38 5.18 10.34
N ILE A 87 -16.86 6.35 9.91
CA ILE A 87 -16.17 7.20 8.94
C ILE A 87 -15.44 8.31 9.71
N ILE A 88 -14.14 8.40 9.48
CA ILE A 88 -13.24 9.36 10.12
C ILE A 88 -12.83 10.41 9.10
N SER A 89 -13.11 11.67 9.40
CA SER A 89 -12.65 12.79 8.57
C SER A 89 -11.15 12.99 8.74
N THR A 90 -10.47 13.22 7.62
CA THR A 90 -9.04 13.60 7.61
C THR A 90 -8.83 15.08 7.34
N GLU A 91 -9.81 15.92 7.60
CA GLU A 91 -9.65 17.38 7.48
C GLU A 91 -8.53 17.89 8.38
N ASN A 92 -8.31 17.21 9.51
CA ASN A 92 -7.15 17.40 10.37
C ASN A 92 -6.74 16.08 11.01
N ILE A 93 -5.53 16.05 11.58
CA ILE A 93 -4.95 14.84 12.17
C ILE A 93 -5.70 14.34 13.41
N ASN A 94 -6.40 15.22 14.12
CA ASN A 94 -7.09 14.88 15.36
C ASN A 94 -8.18 13.83 15.16
N GLY A 95 -8.81 13.78 13.97
CA GLY A 95 -9.77 12.75 13.63
C GLY A 95 -9.19 11.33 13.80
N ILE A 96 -7.92 11.15 13.42
CA ILE A 96 -7.22 9.86 13.57
C ILE A 96 -6.73 9.67 15.00
N LEU A 97 -6.12 10.69 15.60
CA LEU A 97 -5.51 10.63 16.94
C LEU A 97 -6.54 10.40 18.06
N GLN A 98 -7.79 10.83 17.87
CA GLN A 98 -8.88 10.55 18.80
C GLN A 98 -9.28 9.08 18.85
N VAL A 99 -9.02 8.33 17.76
CA VAL A 99 -9.31 6.90 17.68
C VAL A 99 -8.13 6.09 18.23
N SER A 100 -6.90 6.43 17.78
CA SER A 100 -5.69 5.71 18.21
C SER A 100 -4.43 6.54 18.05
N ASN A 101 -3.46 6.32 18.95
CA ASN A 101 -2.10 6.81 18.82
C ASN A 101 -1.26 5.97 17.85
N SER A 102 -1.70 4.78 17.49
CA SER A 102 -1.00 3.87 16.56
C SER A 102 -1.97 3.44 15.47
N SER A 103 -1.75 3.94 14.26
CA SER A 103 -2.72 3.83 13.17
C SER A 103 -2.05 3.40 11.87
N MET A 104 -2.66 2.44 11.17
CA MET A 104 -2.25 2.02 9.84
C MET A 104 -3.28 2.48 8.81
N VAL A 105 -2.85 3.30 7.85
CA VAL A 105 -3.69 3.81 6.77
C VAL A 105 -3.49 2.97 5.53
N LEU A 106 -4.51 2.20 5.17
CA LEU A 106 -4.52 1.30 4.03
C LEU A 106 -5.27 1.90 2.84
N GLY A 107 -4.75 1.66 1.64
CA GLY A 107 -5.43 2.08 0.41
C GLY A 107 -4.71 1.61 -0.84
N THR A 108 -5.46 1.44 -1.92
CA THR A 108 -4.92 1.02 -3.22
C THR A 108 -4.00 2.09 -3.84
N GLY A 109 -3.34 1.73 -4.94
CA GLY A 109 -2.51 2.68 -5.70
C GLY A 109 -3.33 3.88 -6.20
N GLY A 110 -2.74 5.08 -6.12
CA GLY A 110 -3.37 6.31 -6.63
C GLY A 110 -4.42 6.96 -5.75
N THR A 111 -4.75 6.37 -4.59
CA THR A 111 -5.73 6.94 -3.64
C THR A 111 -5.25 8.18 -2.91
N GLY A 112 -3.96 8.50 -2.99
CA GLY A 112 -3.39 9.71 -2.40
C GLY A 112 -2.84 9.55 -0.99
N LYS A 113 -2.43 8.34 -0.54
CA LYS A 113 -1.85 8.09 0.79
C LYS A 113 -0.72 9.06 1.14
N SER A 114 0.29 9.14 0.29
CA SER A 114 1.44 10.03 0.53
C SER A 114 1.04 11.52 0.53
N THR A 115 0.02 11.89 -0.24
CA THR A 115 -0.54 13.25 -0.24
C THR A 115 -1.29 13.52 1.06
N LEU A 116 -2.07 12.56 1.55
CA LEU A 116 -2.72 12.61 2.86
C LEU A 116 -1.67 12.74 3.99
N PHE A 117 -0.61 11.96 3.97
CA PHE A 117 0.43 12.02 5.02
C PHE A 117 1.17 13.37 5.03
N LYS A 118 1.40 13.98 3.87
CA LYS A 118 1.91 15.36 3.79
C LYS A 118 0.90 16.37 4.36
N HIS A 119 -0.39 16.19 4.06
CA HIS A 119 -1.44 17.01 4.66
C HIS A 119 -1.49 16.83 6.18
N LEU A 120 -1.44 15.58 6.67
CA LEU A 120 -1.44 15.29 8.11
C LEU A 120 -0.21 15.88 8.83
N PHE A 121 0.96 15.89 8.16
CA PHE A 121 2.16 16.56 8.66
C PHE A 121 1.91 18.06 8.89
N ILE A 122 1.37 18.74 7.88
CA ILE A 122 1.07 20.17 7.98
C ILE A 122 -0.06 20.40 8.97
N SER A 123 -1.13 19.62 8.91
CA SER A 123 -2.27 19.71 9.81
C SER A 123 -1.87 19.55 11.27
N ALA A 124 -0.92 18.66 11.57
CA ALA A 124 -0.41 18.46 12.93
C ALA A 124 0.13 19.75 13.54
N LEU A 125 0.78 20.59 12.75
CA LEU A 125 1.31 21.88 13.23
C LEU A 125 0.20 22.87 13.61
N TYR A 126 -0.96 22.81 12.93
CA TYR A 126 -2.07 23.73 13.16
C TYR A 126 -3.06 23.24 14.22
N THR A 127 -3.15 21.93 14.44
CA THR A 127 -4.26 21.36 15.23
C THR A 127 -3.80 20.48 16.38
N SER A 128 -2.50 20.22 16.52
CA SER A 128 -1.94 19.46 17.64
C SER A 128 -0.79 20.22 18.28
N ASP A 129 -0.48 19.88 19.54
CA ASP A 129 0.70 20.42 20.24
C ASP A 129 1.94 19.54 20.02
N LYS A 130 1.88 18.53 19.14
CA LYS A 130 2.98 17.59 18.87
C LYS A 130 3.79 18.01 17.64
N ILE A 131 5.03 17.56 17.60
CA ILE A 131 5.98 17.81 16.51
C ILE A 131 5.89 16.65 15.50
N PRO A 132 5.44 16.88 14.27
CA PRO A 132 5.37 15.84 13.26
C PRO A 132 6.76 15.52 12.68
N ILE A 133 7.02 14.22 12.48
CA ILE A 133 8.19 13.70 11.76
C ILE A 133 7.70 12.81 10.61
N PHE A 134 8.01 13.20 9.39
CA PHE A 134 7.64 12.46 8.18
C PHE A 134 8.83 11.67 7.63
N LEU A 135 8.68 10.36 7.49
CA LEU A 135 9.69 9.46 6.95
C LEU A 135 9.10 8.59 5.85
N PRO A 136 9.53 8.77 4.58
CA PRO A 136 9.27 7.78 3.54
C PRO A 136 10.00 6.48 3.87
N LEU A 137 9.29 5.39 4.10
CA LEU A 137 9.89 4.12 4.53
C LEU A 137 10.78 3.48 3.45
N ARG A 138 10.60 3.83 2.18
CA ARG A 138 11.54 3.43 1.11
C ARG A 138 12.99 3.85 1.39
N ASN A 139 13.23 4.89 2.20
CA ASN A 139 14.58 5.30 2.57
C ASN A 139 15.33 4.24 3.38
N VAL A 140 14.60 3.32 4.05
CA VAL A 140 15.18 2.19 4.77
C VAL A 140 15.84 1.18 3.82
N ASN A 141 15.40 1.10 2.57
CA ASN A 141 15.98 0.18 1.59
C ASN A 141 17.47 0.46 1.31
N ASP A 142 17.87 1.70 1.43
CA ASP A 142 19.21 2.17 1.08
C ASP A 142 20.20 2.14 2.24
N SER A 143 19.72 1.79 3.43
CA SER A 143 20.48 1.88 4.66
C SER A 143 20.44 0.56 5.43
N GLU A 144 21.58 0.17 5.99
CA GLU A 144 21.66 -0.90 6.99
C GLU A 144 21.45 -0.36 8.42
N GLN A 145 21.17 0.93 8.53
CA GLN A 145 20.97 1.62 9.80
C GLN A 145 19.64 1.23 10.46
N SER A 146 19.47 1.54 11.72
CA SER A 146 18.20 1.37 12.42
C SER A 146 17.16 2.41 11.98
N LEU A 147 15.88 2.11 12.18
CA LEU A 147 14.79 3.07 11.92
C LEU A 147 15.01 4.41 12.64
N ILE A 148 15.49 4.38 13.88
CA ILE A 148 15.80 5.59 14.67
C ILE A 148 16.91 6.40 14.00
N ASP A 149 17.91 5.74 13.42
CA ASP A 149 18.98 6.42 12.69
C ASP A 149 18.43 7.10 11.44
N CYS A 150 17.62 6.40 10.67
CA CYS A 150 16.95 6.95 9.48
C CYS A 150 16.07 8.17 9.84
N MET A 151 15.35 8.10 10.97
CA MET A 151 14.55 9.23 11.47
C MET A 151 15.44 10.44 11.81
N TYR A 152 16.52 10.22 12.57
CA TYR A 152 17.44 11.29 12.92
C TYR A 152 18.10 11.92 11.70
N GLU A 153 18.60 11.12 10.76
CA GLU A 153 19.18 11.63 9.52
C GLU A 153 18.20 12.44 8.68
N THR A 154 16.93 11.99 8.64
CA THR A 154 15.87 12.71 7.92
C THR A 154 15.66 14.10 8.52
N ILE A 155 15.50 14.23 9.82
CA ILE A 155 15.31 15.54 10.45
C ILE A 155 16.58 16.40 10.40
N ASN A 156 17.76 15.79 10.56
CA ASN A 156 19.05 16.47 10.49
C ASN A 156 19.29 17.08 9.10
N SER A 157 19.00 16.32 8.03
CA SER A 157 19.08 16.81 6.64
C SER A 157 18.15 18.01 6.38
N LEU A 158 17.07 18.10 7.15
CA LEU A 158 16.11 19.21 7.11
C LEU A 158 16.42 20.33 8.13
N GLY A 159 17.63 20.34 8.70
CA GLY A 159 18.10 21.43 9.53
C GLY A 159 17.92 21.27 11.03
N PHE A 160 17.66 20.08 11.51
CA PHE A 160 17.74 19.76 12.92
C PHE A 160 19.22 19.67 13.35
N THR A 161 19.68 20.58 14.15
CA THR A 161 21.13 20.77 14.43
C THR A 161 21.61 20.15 15.75
N LEU A 162 20.69 19.58 16.56
CA LEU A 162 21.09 18.91 17.79
C LEU A 162 21.67 17.52 17.51
N GLU A 163 22.62 17.11 18.33
CA GLU A 163 23.22 15.77 18.28
C GLU A 163 22.16 14.68 18.52
N LYS A 164 22.35 13.52 17.90
CA LYS A 164 21.46 12.36 17.99
C LYS A 164 21.10 11.98 19.44
N LYS A 165 22.05 12.07 20.37
CA LYS A 165 21.78 11.76 21.80
C LYS A 165 20.64 12.59 22.39
N TYR A 166 20.45 13.82 21.93
CA TYR A 166 19.37 14.70 22.40
C TYR A 166 18.05 14.35 21.77
N PHE A 167 18.07 13.98 20.48
CA PHE A 167 16.89 13.43 19.81
C PHE A 167 16.40 12.14 20.50
N LEU A 168 17.32 11.21 20.81
CA LEU A 168 16.97 9.97 21.52
C LEU A 168 16.31 10.23 22.88
N LYS A 169 16.85 11.18 23.68
CA LYS A 169 16.24 11.56 24.95
C LYS A 169 14.88 12.24 24.79
N SER A 170 14.65 12.95 23.68
CA SER A 170 13.39 13.63 23.46
C SER A 170 12.26 12.66 23.06
N LEU A 171 12.57 11.45 22.60
CA LEU A 171 11.57 10.41 22.31
C LEU A 171 10.75 10.02 23.55
N ASP A 172 11.35 10.06 24.73
CA ASP A 172 10.67 9.76 26.00
C ASP A 172 9.65 10.84 26.44
N THR A 173 9.56 11.95 25.72
CA THR A 173 8.67 13.07 26.08
C THR A 173 7.26 12.95 25.54
N GLY A 174 7.02 12.07 24.55
CA GLY A 174 5.71 11.91 23.92
C GLY A 174 5.28 13.05 22.99
N ILE A 175 6.20 13.93 22.62
CA ILE A 175 5.90 15.14 21.82
C ILE A 175 5.80 14.90 20.33
N TYR A 176 6.02 13.67 19.83
CA TYR A 176 6.11 13.42 18.40
C TYR A 176 4.88 12.75 17.81
N ILE A 177 4.64 13.06 16.56
CA ILE A 177 3.78 12.28 15.65
C ILE A 177 4.68 11.77 14.53
N PHE A 178 4.87 10.45 14.47
CA PHE A 178 5.64 9.81 13.42
C PHE A 178 4.72 9.43 12.27
N LEU A 179 5.04 9.90 11.07
CA LEU A 179 4.32 9.65 9.82
C LEU A 179 5.22 8.81 8.91
N PHE A 180 5.07 7.50 8.97
CA PHE A 180 5.81 6.52 8.20
C PHE A 180 5.06 6.22 6.89
N ASP A 181 5.54 6.75 5.77
CA ASP A 181 4.84 6.66 4.50
C ASP A 181 5.39 5.53 3.62
N GLY A 182 4.50 4.65 3.15
CA GLY A 182 4.79 3.66 2.13
C GLY A 182 5.50 2.41 2.63
N PHE A 183 4.92 1.68 3.59
CA PHE A 183 5.48 0.39 4.05
C PHE A 183 5.56 -0.65 2.92
N ASP A 184 4.60 -0.66 2.00
CA ASP A 184 4.60 -1.52 0.81
C ASP A 184 5.73 -1.21 -0.19
N GLU A 185 6.48 -0.14 0.03
CA GLU A 185 7.66 0.24 -0.77
C GLU A 185 8.98 -0.29 -0.18
N VAL A 186 8.92 -0.94 0.98
CA VAL A 186 10.09 -1.53 1.65
C VAL A 186 10.40 -2.90 1.04
N GLU A 187 11.69 -3.17 0.82
CA GLU A 187 12.16 -4.47 0.31
C GLU A 187 11.79 -5.61 1.28
N ASP A 188 11.35 -6.74 0.73
CA ASP A 188 10.86 -7.89 1.50
C ASP A 188 11.84 -8.39 2.56
N SER A 189 13.14 -8.38 2.21
CA SER A 189 14.22 -8.78 3.10
C SER A 189 14.32 -7.90 4.35
N LYS A 190 13.82 -6.65 4.28
CA LYS A 190 13.91 -5.66 5.35
C LYS A 190 12.59 -5.46 6.10
N GLN A 191 11.46 -5.90 5.54
CA GLN A 191 10.14 -5.69 6.14
C GLN A 191 10.02 -6.25 7.56
N GLN A 192 10.42 -7.51 7.78
CA GLN A 192 10.34 -8.15 9.10
C GLN A 192 11.20 -7.44 10.16
N LYS A 193 12.38 -6.98 9.76
CA LYS A 193 13.24 -6.17 10.65
C LYS A 193 12.57 -4.86 10.99
N LEU A 194 12.02 -4.18 9.98
CA LEU A 194 11.36 -2.87 10.14
C LEU A 194 10.11 -2.97 11.03
N ILE A 195 9.28 -4.00 10.87
CA ILE A 195 8.11 -4.24 11.74
C ILE A 195 8.56 -4.30 13.19
N LYS A 196 9.56 -5.15 13.51
CA LYS A 196 10.10 -5.29 14.86
C LYS A 196 10.67 -3.97 15.42
N GLU A 197 11.34 -3.20 14.57
CA GLU A 197 11.88 -1.90 15.00
C GLU A 197 10.76 -0.89 15.30
N ILE A 198 9.67 -0.89 14.53
CA ILE A 198 8.49 -0.05 14.78
C ILE A 198 7.79 -0.49 16.07
N GLU A 199 7.57 -1.79 16.28
CA GLU A 199 6.97 -2.33 17.51
C GLU A 199 7.79 -1.94 18.74
N VAL A 200 9.11 -2.17 18.72
CA VAL A 200 10.02 -1.76 19.81
C VAL A 200 9.97 -0.25 20.06
N LEU A 201 9.87 0.54 18.98
CA LEU A 201 9.76 1.99 19.09
C LEU A 201 8.45 2.41 19.78
N MET A 202 7.34 1.76 19.43
CA MET A 202 6.02 2.00 20.00
C MET A 202 5.96 1.58 21.48
N ASP A 203 6.44 0.40 21.79
CA ASP A 203 6.47 -0.12 23.17
C ASP A 203 7.30 0.78 24.09
N LYS A 204 8.47 1.17 23.61
CA LYS A 204 9.39 1.99 24.40
C LYS A 204 8.93 3.45 24.55
N TYR A 205 8.35 4.01 23.49
CA TYR A 205 8.02 5.44 23.41
C TYR A 205 6.51 5.66 23.18
N HIS A 206 5.68 4.87 23.84
CA HIS A 206 4.22 4.78 23.68
C HIS A 206 3.43 6.09 23.83
N GLN A 207 4.03 7.13 24.42
CA GLN A 207 3.41 8.46 24.55
C GLN A 207 3.39 9.25 23.23
N ASN A 208 4.20 8.85 22.25
CA ASN A 208 4.16 9.41 20.90
C ASN A 208 3.02 8.80 20.08
N SER A 209 2.78 9.37 18.93
CA SER A 209 1.80 8.84 17.99
C SER A 209 2.50 8.30 16.74
N PHE A 210 2.01 7.18 16.21
CA PHE A 210 2.61 6.46 15.09
C PHE A 210 1.56 6.20 14.02
N LEU A 211 1.78 6.74 12.83
CA LEU A 211 0.94 6.50 11.67
C LEU A 211 1.79 5.86 10.58
N VAL A 212 1.30 4.75 10.02
CA VAL A 212 1.95 4.03 8.91
C VAL A 212 1.01 4.00 7.73
N SER A 213 1.49 4.30 6.52
CA SER A 213 0.72 4.09 5.31
C SER A 213 1.21 2.86 4.55
N SER A 214 0.27 2.11 3.97
CA SER A 214 0.58 0.96 3.12
C SER A 214 -0.53 0.69 2.10
N ARG A 215 -0.22 -0.17 1.12
CA ARG A 215 -1.27 -0.83 0.32
C ARG A 215 -1.86 -1.99 1.11
N GLU A 216 -3.12 -2.32 0.84
CA GLU A 216 -3.71 -3.55 1.37
C GLU A 216 -2.95 -4.76 0.79
N SER A 217 -2.44 -5.63 1.66
CA SER A 217 -1.85 -6.91 1.29
C SER A 217 -2.20 -7.96 2.34
N ASP A 218 -2.26 -9.23 1.92
CA ASP A 218 -2.57 -10.34 2.84
C ASP A 218 -1.48 -10.51 3.92
N SER A 219 -0.24 -10.07 3.62
CA SER A 219 0.87 -10.09 4.58
C SER A 219 0.77 -9.01 5.65
N LEU A 220 0.01 -7.93 5.41
CA LEU A 220 -0.19 -6.85 6.38
C LEU A 220 -1.30 -7.16 7.38
N SER A 221 -2.22 -8.08 7.06
CA SER A 221 -3.24 -8.55 8.00
C SER A 221 -2.64 -9.36 9.16
N VAL A 222 -1.33 -9.58 9.14
CA VAL A 222 -0.60 -10.41 10.07
C VAL A 222 0.56 -9.62 10.66
N GLY A 223 0.47 -9.28 11.95
CA GLY A 223 1.65 -8.91 12.72
C GLY A 223 1.91 -7.41 12.96
N TRP A 224 0.92 -6.55 12.82
CA TRP A 224 1.02 -5.18 13.33
C TRP A 224 0.25 -5.05 14.63
N ASP A 225 0.80 -5.71 15.66
CA ASP A 225 0.20 -5.68 17.00
C ASP A 225 0.16 -4.25 17.53
N GLY A 226 -1.05 -3.80 17.89
CA GLY A 226 -1.27 -2.47 18.45
C GLY A 226 -1.61 -1.36 17.45
N PHE A 227 -1.66 -1.63 16.12
CA PHE A 227 -2.16 -0.68 15.15
C PHE A 227 -3.66 -0.85 14.88
N ILE A 228 -4.37 0.28 14.85
CA ILE A 228 -5.75 0.32 14.34
C ILE A 228 -5.71 0.57 12.84
N GLU A 229 -6.41 -0.26 12.08
CA GLU A 229 -6.49 -0.14 10.62
C GLU A 229 -7.54 0.88 10.19
N PHE A 230 -7.12 1.78 9.32
CA PHE A 230 -7.96 2.74 8.63
C PHE A 230 -7.89 2.50 7.14
N LYS A 231 -9.03 2.34 6.49
CA LYS A 231 -9.11 2.18 5.03
C LYS A 231 -9.48 3.49 4.36
N MET A 232 -8.67 3.91 3.39
CA MET A 232 -8.99 5.08 2.58
C MET A 232 -10.27 4.84 1.78
N LEU A 233 -11.24 5.74 1.93
CA LEU A 233 -12.46 5.70 1.14
C LEU A 233 -12.23 6.31 -0.25
N PRO A 234 -12.89 5.77 -1.28
CA PRO A 234 -12.92 6.41 -2.59
C PRO A 234 -13.50 7.82 -2.52
N LEU A 235 -13.06 8.71 -3.40
CA LEU A 235 -13.65 10.05 -3.49
C LEU A 235 -15.14 9.96 -3.81
N SER A 236 -15.96 10.73 -3.10
CA SER A 236 -17.34 10.95 -3.50
C SER A 236 -17.39 11.78 -4.80
N LYS A 237 -18.55 11.82 -5.45
CA LYS A 237 -18.75 12.65 -6.65
C LYS A 237 -18.38 14.12 -6.40
N GLU A 238 -18.80 14.66 -5.27
CA GLU A 238 -18.56 16.05 -4.87
C GLU A 238 -17.06 16.28 -4.64
N LYS A 239 -16.37 15.35 -3.99
CA LYS A 239 -14.93 15.45 -3.78
C LYS A 239 -14.13 15.30 -5.08
N SER A 240 -14.60 14.47 -6.01
CA SER A 240 -14.00 14.31 -7.35
C SER A 240 -14.14 15.60 -8.17
N ILE A 241 -15.31 16.23 -8.17
CA ILE A 241 -15.54 17.52 -8.82
C ILE A 241 -14.65 18.58 -8.18
N LYS A 242 -14.64 18.67 -6.85
CA LYS A 242 -13.81 19.64 -6.11
C LYS A 242 -12.31 19.47 -6.38
N LEU A 243 -11.84 18.22 -6.56
CA LEU A 243 -10.44 17.97 -6.94
C LEU A 243 -10.10 18.59 -8.30
N ILE A 244 -10.95 18.37 -9.30
CA ILE A 244 -10.74 18.95 -10.64
C ILE A 244 -10.89 20.47 -10.63
N GLU A 245 -11.87 21.02 -9.90
CA GLU A 245 -12.03 22.47 -9.77
C GLU A 245 -10.77 23.13 -9.19
N LYS A 246 -10.22 22.56 -8.12
CA LYS A 246 -9.01 23.08 -7.46
C LYS A 246 -7.73 22.89 -8.27
N LEU A 247 -7.67 21.81 -9.06
CA LEU A 247 -6.46 21.47 -9.79
C LEU A 247 -6.12 22.54 -10.81
N PRO A 248 -4.96 23.22 -10.71
CA PRO A 248 -4.52 24.17 -11.73
C PRO A 248 -4.37 23.45 -13.07
N TYR A 249 -5.06 23.93 -14.09
CA TYR A 249 -5.02 23.35 -15.44
C TYR A 249 -4.87 24.45 -16.48
N TYR A 250 -4.09 24.21 -17.50
CA TYR A 250 -3.70 25.24 -18.48
C TYR A 250 -4.84 25.62 -19.43
N ASP A 251 -5.81 24.73 -19.66
CA ASP A 251 -6.95 24.95 -20.54
C ASP A 251 -8.26 24.90 -19.71
N GLU A 252 -8.76 26.07 -19.36
CA GLU A 252 -9.98 26.19 -18.56
C GLU A 252 -11.25 25.78 -19.35
N GLU A 253 -11.23 25.81 -20.69
CA GLU A 253 -12.35 25.34 -21.50
C GLU A 253 -12.46 23.82 -21.46
N VAL A 254 -11.33 23.11 -21.66
CA VAL A 254 -11.26 21.66 -21.52
C VAL A 254 -11.66 21.23 -20.12
N LYS A 255 -11.13 21.88 -19.09
CA LYS A 255 -11.48 21.64 -17.70
C LYS A 255 -12.97 21.80 -17.42
N SER A 256 -13.58 22.88 -17.93
CA SER A 256 -15.02 23.14 -17.79
C SER A 256 -15.87 22.08 -18.49
N ARG A 257 -15.48 21.63 -19.71
CA ARG A 257 -16.17 20.55 -20.43
C ARG A 257 -16.05 19.23 -19.67
N PHE A 258 -14.86 18.91 -19.15
CA PHE A 258 -14.62 17.73 -18.35
C PHE A 258 -15.49 17.72 -17.08
N LEU A 259 -15.54 18.84 -16.33
CA LEU A 259 -16.37 18.99 -15.14
C LEU A 259 -17.85 18.76 -15.44
N LYS A 260 -18.38 19.32 -16.54
CA LYS A 260 -19.76 19.08 -16.96
C LYS A 260 -20.03 17.62 -17.29
N THR A 261 -19.06 16.93 -17.92
CA THR A 261 -19.18 15.51 -18.27
C THR A 261 -19.08 14.65 -17.03
N LEU A 262 -18.17 14.97 -16.12
CA LEU A 262 -17.97 14.30 -14.83
C LEU A 262 -19.26 14.34 -14.00
N ASP A 263 -19.87 15.53 -13.89
CA ASP A 263 -21.10 15.73 -13.13
C ASP A 263 -22.31 15.02 -13.75
N LYS A 264 -22.51 15.11 -15.09
CA LYS A 264 -23.68 14.58 -15.76
C LYS A 264 -23.72 13.07 -15.82
N SER A 265 -22.62 12.41 -16.18
CA SER A 265 -22.65 10.97 -16.54
C SER A 265 -21.40 10.18 -16.19
N LEU A 266 -20.21 10.77 -16.28
CA LEU A 266 -18.95 10.06 -16.23
C LEU A 266 -18.72 9.40 -14.86
N TYR A 267 -18.98 10.12 -13.77
CA TYR A 267 -18.84 9.56 -12.42
C TYR A 267 -19.72 8.33 -12.21
N LYS A 268 -20.94 8.33 -12.74
CA LYS A 268 -21.87 7.18 -12.63
C LYS A 268 -21.41 5.99 -13.47
N LYS A 269 -20.90 6.25 -14.69
CA LYS A 269 -20.46 5.21 -15.63
C LYS A 269 -19.14 4.57 -15.21
N GLN A 270 -18.20 5.38 -14.72
CA GLN A 270 -16.82 4.97 -14.41
C GLN A 270 -16.44 5.38 -12.99
N LYS A 271 -17.26 4.96 -12.02
CA LYS A 271 -17.09 5.33 -10.61
C LYS A 271 -15.70 5.00 -10.09
N ASP A 272 -15.18 3.82 -10.39
CA ASP A 272 -13.89 3.34 -9.87
C ASP A 272 -12.72 4.21 -10.34
N PHE A 273 -12.78 4.71 -11.57
CA PHE A 273 -11.78 5.65 -12.09
C PHE A 273 -11.97 7.05 -11.51
N CYS A 274 -13.19 7.55 -11.53
CA CYS A 274 -13.49 8.92 -11.08
C CYS A 274 -13.31 9.10 -9.57
N SER A 275 -13.42 8.04 -8.78
CA SER A 275 -13.24 8.08 -7.34
C SER A 275 -11.79 7.92 -6.88
N ASN A 276 -10.85 7.68 -7.81
CA ASN A 276 -9.42 7.60 -7.55
C ASN A 276 -8.75 8.91 -8.01
N PRO A 277 -8.08 9.67 -7.13
CA PRO A 277 -7.49 10.98 -7.47
C PRO A 277 -6.52 10.95 -8.66
N LEU A 278 -5.67 9.92 -8.73
CA LEU A 278 -4.70 9.78 -9.82
C LEU A 278 -5.39 9.51 -11.14
N LEU A 279 -6.28 8.52 -11.17
CA LEU A 279 -6.98 8.11 -12.39
C LEU A 279 -7.85 9.25 -12.90
N LEU A 280 -8.53 9.98 -12.00
CA LEU A 280 -9.32 11.16 -12.34
C LEU A 280 -8.47 12.27 -12.98
N THR A 281 -7.26 12.49 -12.45
CA THR A 281 -6.31 13.46 -13.02
C THR A 281 -5.83 13.02 -14.40
N LEU A 282 -5.55 11.73 -14.58
CA LEU A 282 -5.19 11.18 -15.89
C LEU A 282 -6.35 11.27 -16.89
N MET A 283 -7.60 11.06 -16.43
CA MET A 283 -8.78 11.25 -17.28
C MET A 283 -8.91 12.67 -17.79
N LEU A 284 -8.64 13.68 -16.96
CA LEU A 284 -8.63 15.07 -17.42
C LEU A 284 -7.55 15.27 -18.49
N LEU A 285 -6.34 14.74 -18.29
CA LEU A 285 -5.24 14.85 -19.26
C LEU A 285 -5.55 14.20 -20.61
N THR A 286 -6.27 13.07 -20.60
CA THR A 286 -6.61 12.34 -21.81
C THR A 286 -7.88 12.84 -22.50
N PHE A 287 -8.75 13.57 -21.77
CA PHE A 287 -10.08 13.99 -22.23
C PHE A 287 -10.04 14.90 -23.46
N GLU A 288 -8.98 15.67 -23.62
CA GLU A 288 -8.83 16.56 -24.78
C GLU A 288 -8.53 15.83 -26.07
N GLU A 289 -7.76 14.74 -26.01
CA GLU A 289 -7.31 14.01 -27.20
C GLU A 289 -8.24 12.87 -27.61
N PHE A 290 -8.90 12.26 -26.63
CA PHE A 290 -9.74 11.09 -26.87
C PHE A 290 -11.18 11.46 -26.52
N ALA A 291 -12.04 11.46 -27.54
CA ALA A 291 -13.46 11.83 -27.40
C ALA A 291 -14.22 10.94 -26.40
N GLU A 292 -13.71 9.76 -26.13
CA GLU A 292 -14.26 8.79 -25.17
C GLU A 292 -13.22 8.31 -24.19
N ILE A 293 -13.59 8.20 -22.91
CA ILE A 293 -12.74 7.61 -21.88
C ILE A 293 -12.93 6.09 -21.92
N PRO A 294 -11.84 5.32 -22.08
CA PRO A 294 -11.95 3.88 -22.23
C PRO A 294 -12.42 3.20 -20.93
N ASP A 295 -13.25 2.17 -21.07
CA ASP A 295 -13.72 1.37 -19.94
C ASP A 295 -12.65 0.40 -19.42
N ARG A 296 -11.60 0.12 -20.23
CA ARG A 296 -10.56 -0.85 -19.91
C ARG A 296 -9.30 -0.16 -19.42
N MET A 297 -8.76 -0.65 -18.30
CA MET A 297 -7.60 -0.09 -17.62
C MET A 297 -6.36 0.00 -18.51
N HIS A 298 -6.07 -1.04 -19.29
CA HIS A 298 -4.89 -1.05 -20.16
C HIS A 298 -4.98 -0.01 -21.30
N VAL A 299 -6.17 0.19 -21.88
CA VAL A 299 -6.37 1.23 -22.90
C VAL A 299 -6.16 2.62 -22.30
N PHE A 300 -6.68 2.83 -21.09
CA PHE A 300 -6.51 4.08 -20.37
C PHE A 300 -5.04 4.42 -20.08
N TYR A 301 -4.25 3.46 -19.55
CA TYR A 301 -2.82 3.69 -19.30
C TYR A 301 -2.02 3.87 -20.59
N GLY A 302 -2.39 3.16 -21.66
CA GLY A 302 -1.81 3.35 -23.00
C GLY A 302 -2.03 4.78 -23.50
N GLN A 303 -3.28 5.25 -23.46
CA GLN A 303 -3.62 6.64 -23.82
C GLN A 303 -2.93 7.66 -22.91
N ALA A 304 -2.88 7.40 -21.60
CA ALA A 304 -2.17 8.27 -20.67
C ALA A 304 -0.67 8.36 -21.00
N TYR A 305 -0.05 7.24 -21.34
CA TYR A 305 1.34 7.23 -21.79
C TYR A 305 1.52 8.01 -23.11
N ASP A 306 0.64 7.80 -24.10
CA ASP A 306 0.67 8.52 -25.37
C ASP A 306 0.58 10.04 -25.16
N VAL A 307 -0.30 10.48 -24.25
CA VAL A 307 -0.40 11.91 -23.89
C VAL A 307 0.87 12.40 -23.22
N LEU A 308 1.44 11.63 -22.29
CA LEU A 308 2.69 11.97 -21.62
C LEU A 308 3.88 12.00 -22.61
N ASP A 309 3.90 11.13 -23.60
CA ASP A 309 4.93 11.08 -24.64
C ASP A 309 4.80 12.21 -25.67
N ARG A 310 3.57 12.60 -26.02
CA ARG A 310 3.30 13.60 -27.06
C ARG A 310 3.16 15.04 -26.54
N LYS A 311 2.52 15.22 -25.35
CA LYS A 311 2.22 16.52 -24.75
C LYS A 311 3.17 16.85 -23.61
N HIS A 312 4.34 17.34 -23.95
CA HIS A 312 5.38 17.59 -22.95
C HIS A 312 5.18 18.88 -22.14
N ASP A 313 4.54 19.88 -22.67
CA ASP A 313 4.36 21.16 -22.00
C ASP A 313 2.94 21.67 -22.25
N ALA A 314 2.02 21.26 -21.34
CA ALA A 314 0.67 21.75 -21.33
C ALA A 314 0.57 23.28 -21.18
N THR A 315 1.70 23.95 -20.91
CA THR A 315 1.81 25.41 -20.81
C THR A 315 2.22 26.10 -22.11
N LYS A 316 2.61 25.33 -23.17
CA LYS A 316 3.04 25.91 -24.46
C LYS A 316 2.47 25.12 -25.64
N PRO A 317 1.33 25.57 -26.21
CA PRO A 317 0.78 24.95 -27.41
C PRO A 317 1.80 24.96 -28.57
N GLY A 318 2.04 23.78 -29.16
CA GLY A 318 2.85 23.64 -30.38
C GLY A 318 4.35 23.33 -30.21
N PHE A 319 4.87 23.23 -28.99
CA PHE A 319 6.27 22.87 -28.79
C PHE A 319 6.42 21.37 -28.41
N LYS A 320 6.89 20.55 -29.35
CA LYS A 320 7.26 19.15 -29.10
C LYS A 320 8.75 19.10 -28.78
N ARG A 321 9.13 18.71 -27.55
CA ARG A 321 10.53 18.40 -27.25
C ARG A 321 10.96 17.16 -28.03
N LYS A 322 12.09 17.24 -28.72
CA LYS A 322 12.71 16.08 -29.32
C LYS A 322 13.36 15.25 -28.23
N LYS A 323 13.18 13.95 -28.28
CA LYS A 323 13.91 13.02 -27.42
C LYS A 323 15.39 13.05 -27.79
N LYS A 324 16.28 13.05 -26.82
CA LYS A 324 17.72 12.89 -27.03
C LYS A 324 18.05 11.56 -27.72
N THR A 325 17.22 10.55 -27.47
CA THR A 325 17.35 9.21 -28.09
C THR A 325 16.91 9.17 -29.55
N ASP A 326 16.23 10.18 -30.08
CA ASP A 326 15.82 10.22 -31.50
C ASP A 326 17.02 10.16 -32.48
N VAL A 327 18.21 10.61 -32.04
CA VAL A 327 19.44 10.52 -32.85
C VAL A 327 19.89 9.06 -33.15
N PHE A 328 19.39 8.10 -32.37
CA PHE A 328 19.67 6.67 -32.57
C PHE A 328 18.55 5.95 -33.33
N ASN A 329 17.57 6.66 -33.85
CA ASN A 329 16.41 6.12 -34.54
C ASN A 329 15.61 5.08 -33.68
N LEU A 330 15.59 5.27 -32.38
CA LEU A 330 14.93 4.36 -31.45
C LEU A 330 13.42 4.28 -31.72
N GLY A 331 12.81 5.39 -32.15
CA GLY A 331 11.37 5.49 -32.39
C GLY A 331 10.52 5.30 -31.13
N SER A 332 9.23 5.55 -31.23
CA SER A 332 8.31 5.37 -30.08
C SER A 332 8.16 3.90 -29.67
N ASP A 333 8.18 2.97 -30.62
CA ASP A 333 8.08 1.52 -30.35
C ASP A 333 9.32 1.01 -29.58
N GLY A 334 10.54 1.33 -30.07
CA GLY A 334 11.76 0.94 -29.36
C GLY A 334 11.86 1.58 -27.98
N PHE A 335 11.49 2.86 -27.85
CA PHE A 335 11.45 3.55 -26.57
C PHE A 335 10.51 2.87 -25.58
N SER A 336 9.29 2.51 -26.01
CA SER A 336 8.30 1.81 -25.20
C SER A 336 8.77 0.42 -24.78
N LYS A 337 9.34 -0.37 -25.70
CA LYS A 337 9.88 -1.71 -25.41
C LYS A 337 10.97 -1.70 -24.33
N ILE A 338 11.85 -0.72 -24.37
CA ILE A 338 12.88 -0.55 -23.33
C ILE A 338 12.22 -0.22 -21.99
N LEU A 339 11.24 0.69 -21.96
CA LEU A 339 10.52 1.05 -20.76
C LEU A 339 9.74 -0.14 -20.15
N GLU A 340 9.08 -0.94 -21.00
CA GLU A 340 8.40 -2.18 -20.59
C GLU A 340 9.38 -3.16 -19.94
N THR A 341 10.55 -3.35 -20.58
CA THR A 341 11.57 -4.28 -20.08
C THR A 341 12.18 -3.82 -18.77
N ILE A 342 12.52 -2.53 -18.62
CA ILE A 342 13.00 -1.95 -17.35
C ILE A 342 11.94 -2.11 -16.27
N SER A 343 10.67 -1.83 -16.61
CA SER A 343 9.56 -1.93 -15.67
C SER A 343 9.38 -3.36 -15.17
N ALA A 344 9.43 -4.35 -16.05
CA ALA A 344 9.34 -5.75 -15.68
C ALA A 344 10.52 -6.23 -14.82
N LEU A 345 11.77 -5.92 -15.23
CA LEU A 345 12.96 -6.29 -14.47
C LEU A 345 12.91 -5.71 -13.05
N SER A 346 12.63 -4.42 -12.93
CA SER A 346 12.57 -3.74 -11.64
C SER A 346 11.35 -4.17 -10.81
N TYR A 347 10.23 -4.48 -11.45
CA TYR A 347 9.03 -4.99 -10.77
C TYR A 347 9.31 -6.34 -10.10
N PHE A 348 9.91 -7.31 -10.82
CA PHE A 348 10.24 -8.62 -10.27
C PHE A 348 11.37 -8.59 -9.23
N GLU A 349 12.20 -7.55 -9.21
CA GLU A 349 13.17 -7.28 -8.14
C GLU A 349 12.59 -6.42 -7.00
N ASN A 350 11.29 -6.09 -7.03
CA ASN A 350 10.60 -5.22 -6.06
C ASN A 350 11.24 -3.83 -5.89
N LYS A 351 11.83 -3.31 -6.95
CA LYS A 351 12.50 -2.00 -6.97
C LYS A 351 11.56 -0.92 -7.50
N LEU A 352 11.28 0.10 -6.69
CA LEU A 352 10.45 1.26 -7.06
C LEU A 352 11.27 2.53 -7.22
N SER A 353 12.46 2.57 -6.65
CA SER A 353 13.40 3.67 -6.78
C SER A 353 14.79 3.14 -7.12
N PHE A 354 15.56 3.93 -7.86
CA PHE A 354 16.83 3.52 -8.46
C PHE A 354 17.89 4.56 -8.20
N SER A 355 19.10 4.14 -7.84
CA SER A 355 20.30 4.94 -8.05
C SER A 355 20.60 5.08 -9.55
N THR A 356 21.47 6.01 -9.94
CA THR A 356 21.91 6.15 -11.34
C THR A 356 22.53 4.85 -11.86
N GLN A 357 23.32 4.16 -11.03
CA GLN A 357 23.96 2.91 -11.39
C GLN A 357 22.93 1.78 -11.62
N GLU A 358 21.95 1.63 -10.74
CA GLU A 358 20.89 0.63 -10.87
C GLU A 358 20.05 0.87 -12.12
N LEU A 359 19.58 2.11 -12.33
CA LEU A 359 18.78 2.45 -13.52
C LEU A 359 19.56 2.20 -14.81
N THR A 360 20.84 2.61 -14.85
CA THR A 360 21.72 2.34 -15.99
C THR A 360 21.91 0.84 -16.21
N SER A 361 22.02 0.05 -15.13
CA SER A 361 22.12 -1.42 -15.24
C SER A 361 20.86 -2.03 -15.86
N TYR A 362 19.66 -1.60 -15.42
CA TYR A 362 18.39 -2.06 -16.02
C TYR A 362 18.28 -1.66 -17.49
N ILE A 363 18.67 -0.44 -17.84
CA ILE A 363 18.67 0.03 -19.24
C ILE A 363 19.62 -0.82 -20.08
N ASN A 364 20.83 -1.11 -19.60
CA ASN A 364 21.79 -1.93 -20.34
C ASN A 364 21.30 -3.39 -20.49
N LYS A 365 20.67 -3.97 -19.47
CA LYS A 365 20.00 -5.28 -19.59
C LYS A 365 18.89 -5.24 -20.66
N ALA A 366 18.07 -4.17 -20.64
CA ALA A 366 16.99 -3.99 -21.60
C ALA A 366 17.50 -3.81 -23.03
N LYS A 367 18.58 -3.06 -23.26
CA LYS A 367 19.24 -2.94 -24.58
C LYS A 367 19.62 -4.30 -25.15
N VAL A 368 20.21 -5.16 -24.33
CA VAL A 368 20.61 -6.51 -24.76
C VAL A 368 19.37 -7.37 -25.08
N LEU A 369 18.35 -7.36 -24.22
CA LEU A 369 17.14 -8.15 -24.42
C LEU A 369 16.35 -7.72 -25.65
N GLU A 370 16.27 -6.41 -25.90
CA GLU A 370 15.51 -5.84 -27.03
C GLU A 370 16.37 -5.67 -28.30
N ARG A 371 17.68 -5.96 -28.23
CA ARG A 371 18.63 -5.80 -29.33
C ARG A 371 18.64 -4.38 -29.89
N LEU A 372 18.65 -3.39 -29.01
CA LEU A 372 18.65 -1.97 -29.35
C LEU A 372 19.90 -1.28 -28.81
N GLU A 373 20.46 -0.35 -29.57
CA GLU A 373 21.65 0.40 -29.20
C GLU A 373 21.36 1.91 -29.15
N PHE A 374 21.65 2.53 -28.01
CA PHE A 374 21.50 3.96 -27.76
C PHE A 374 22.28 4.38 -26.52
N ASN A 375 22.39 5.68 -26.28
CA ASN A 375 23.05 6.20 -25.08
C ASN A 375 22.09 6.10 -23.87
N SER A 376 22.48 5.35 -22.83
CA SER A 376 21.67 5.11 -21.66
C SER A 376 21.36 6.38 -20.87
N GLN A 377 22.28 7.35 -20.80
CA GLN A 377 22.03 8.63 -20.14
C GLN A 377 20.98 9.46 -20.90
N TYR A 378 21.02 9.47 -22.24
CA TYR A 378 19.99 10.15 -23.04
C TYR A 378 18.60 9.56 -22.80
N TYR A 379 18.52 8.24 -22.63
CA TYR A 379 17.26 7.58 -22.31
C TYR A 379 16.73 7.96 -20.90
N ILE A 380 17.63 8.04 -19.90
CA ILE A 380 17.28 8.53 -18.57
C ILE A 380 16.76 9.97 -18.63
N ASP A 381 17.48 10.84 -19.35
CA ASP A 381 17.08 12.23 -19.52
C ASP A 381 15.69 12.34 -20.19
N ASP A 382 15.44 11.54 -21.22
CA ASP A 382 14.14 11.51 -21.91
C ASP A 382 13.00 11.01 -21.00
N LEU A 383 13.25 10.01 -20.16
CA LEU A 383 12.27 9.51 -19.18
C LEU A 383 11.87 10.57 -18.16
N ILE A 384 12.79 11.48 -17.82
CA ILE A 384 12.59 12.53 -16.82
C ILE A 384 12.06 13.82 -17.46
N GLU A 385 12.74 14.27 -18.52
CA GLU A 385 12.53 15.60 -19.10
C GLU A 385 11.46 15.59 -20.20
N VAL A 386 11.33 14.50 -20.94
CA VAL A 386 10.41 14.41 -22.10
C VAL A 386 9.14 13.66 -21.73
N VAL A 387 9.21 12.42 -21.37
CA VAL A 387 8.04 11.59 -21.03
C VAL A 387 7.55 11.84 -19.61
N CYS A 388 8.44 12.26 -18.71
CA CYS A 388 8.17 12.53 -17.31
C CYS A 388 7.49 11.35 -16.57
N ILE A 389 7.87 10.15 -16.92
CA ILE A 389 7.41 8.93 -16.22
C ILE A 389 8.27 8.65 -14.99
N LEU A 390 9.53 9.06 -15.00
CA LEU A 390 10.40 9.07 -13.85
C LEU A 390 10.56 10.48 -13.28
N ILE A 391 10.72 10.54 -11.97
CA ILE A 391 11.04 11.76 -11.22
C ILE A 391 12.34 11.56 -10.45
N ILE A 392 13.04 12.66 -10.20
CA ILE A 392 14.19 12.69 -9.31
C ILE A 392 13.70 13.03 -7.90
N ASP A 393 14.01 12.16 -6.93
CA ASP A 393 13.73 12.38 -5.52
C ASP A 393 15.05 12.23 -4.73
N GLY A 394 15.65 13.35 -4.37
CA GLY A 394 17.01 13.38 -3.84
C GLY A 394 18.05 12.94 -4.86
N LEU A 395 18.78 11.85 -4.57
CA LEU A 395 19.78 11.26 -5.44
C LEU A 395 19.26 10.05 -6.25
N LYS A 396 17.94 9.80 -6.21
CA LYS A 396 17.32 8.62 -6.82
C LYS A 396 16.29 8.98 -7.87
N TYR A 397 16.08 8.03 -8.75
CA TYR A 397 14.99 8.04 -9.72
C TYR A 397 13.86 7.13 -9.23
N SER A 398 12.62 7.55 -9.42
CA SER A 398 11.46 6.72 -9.13
C SER A 398 10.37 6.93 -10.17
N TYR A 399 9.52 5.93 -10.38
CA TYR A 399 8.31 6.14 -11.18
C TYR A 399 7.47 7.24 -10.54
N GLN A 400 6.97 8.16 -11.36
CA GLN A 400 6.07 9.22 -10.88
C GLN A 400 4.86 8.62 -10.16
N HIS A 401 4.41 7.45 -10.65
CA HIS A 401 3.45 6.61 -9.96
C HIS A 401 3.72 5.14 -10.30
N ARG A 402 3.65 4.26 -9.28
CA ARG A 402 3.91 2.82 -9.40
C ARG A 402 3.01 2.13 -10.43
N SER A 403 1.78 2.61 -10.63
CA SER A 403 0.87 2.01 -11.62
C SER A 403 1.39 2.06 -13.06
N PHE A 404 2.29 2.98 -13.40
CA PHE A 404 2.98 2.95 -14.69
C PHE A 404 3.96 1.78 -14.78
N GLN A 405 4.73 1.52 -13.73
CA GLN A 405 5.57 0.31 -13.67
C GLN A 405 4.71 -0.94 -13.84
N GLU A 406 3.59 -1.00 -13.14
CA GLU A 406 2.65 -2.13 -13.20
C GLU A 406 2.06 -2.30 -14.61
N TYR A 407 1.65 -1.21 -15.27
CA TYR A 407 1.14 -1.22 -16.65
C TYR A 407 2.20 -1.73 -17.64
N PHE A 408 3.41 -1.15 -17.62
CA PHE A 408 4.48 -1.58 -18.53
C PHE A 408 4.97 -3.00 -18.25
N THR A 409 4.90 -3.45 -17.00
CA THR A 409 5.16 -4.86 -16.66
C THR A 409 4.11 -5.77 -17.29
N ALA A 410 2.83 -5.40 -17.23
CA ALA A 410 1.77 -6.18 -17.87
C ALA A 410 1.93 -6.22 -19.39
N THR A 411 2.25 -5.10 -20.05
CA THR A 411 2.51 -5.05 -21.49
C THR A 411 3.73 -5.88 -21.87
N TYR A 412 4.82 -5.82 -21.08
CA TYR A 412 5.98 -6.68 -21.26
C TYR A 412 5.61 -8.16 -21.22
N ILE A 413 4.88 -8.61 -20.19
CA ILE A 413 4.47 -10.02 -20.07
C ILE A 413 3.60 -10.43 -21.27
N ASN A 414 2.66 -9.57 -21.66
CA ASN A 414 1.75 -9.89 -22.77
C ASN A 414 2.47 -10.15 -24.10
N ARG A 415 3.57 -9.47 -24.39
CA ARG A 415 4.32 -9.63 -25.66
C ARG A 415 5.36 -10.74 -25.63
N GLN A 416 5.60 -11.40 -24.49
CA GLN A 416 6.57 -12.48 -24.43
C GLN A 416 6.07 -13.76 -25.10
N PRO A 417 6.95 -14.59 -25.69
CA PRO A 417 6.57 -15.88 -26.24
C PRO A 417 6.17 -16.88 -25.15
N GLY A 418 5.36 -17.87 -25.50
CA GLY A 418 4.61 -18.76 -24.62
C GLY A 418 5.34 -19.26 -23.37
N GLU A 419 6.53 -19.89 -23.50
CA GLU A 419 7.23 -20.43 -22.33
C GLU A 419 7.81 -19.34 -21.40
N GLN A 420 8.31 -18.24 -21.98
CA GLN A 420 8.78 -17.12 -21.16
C GLN A 420 7.60 -16.42 -20.47
N GLN A 421 6.50 -16.26 -21.20
CA GLN A 421 5.27 -15.69 -20.67
C GLN A 421 4.75 -16.50 -19.49
N LYS A 422 4.69 -17.83 -19.63
CA LYS A 422 4.29 -18.75 -18.56
C LYS A 422 5.16 -18.59 -17.31
N LYS A 423 6.49 -18.55 -17.47
CA LYS A 423 7.43 -18.32 -16.35
C LYS A 423 7.14 -17.01 -15.62
N LEU A 424 6.91 -15.94 -16.36
CA LEU A 424 6.61 -14.63 -15.78
C LEU A 424 5.26 -14.62 -15.04
N LEU A 425 4.23 -15.27 -15.60
CA LEU A 425 2.92 -15.42 -14.98
C LEU A 425 3.00 -16.20 -13.66
N TYR A 426 3.72 -17.32 -13.64
CA TYR A 426 3.98 -18.06 -12.39
C TYR A 426 4.84 -17.25 -11.42
N GLY A 427 5.76 -16.42 -11.91
CA GLY A 427 6.49 -15.44 -11.12
C GLY A 427 5.60 -14.48 -10.37
N LEU A 428 4.48 -14.01 -10.97
CA LEU A 428 3.51 -13.15 -10.29
C LEU A 428 2.85 -13.84 -9.10
N LEU A 429 2.55 -15.15 -9.21
CA LEU A 429 1.94 -15.92 -8.12
C LEU A 429 2.91 -16.19 -6.97
N ASN A 430 4.19 -16.40 -7.31
CA ASN A 430 5.24 -16.79 -6.35
C ASN A 430 5.86 -15.57 -5.65
N PHE A 431 5.38 -14.38 -5.90
CA PHE A 431 5.91 -13.16 -5.31
C PHE A 431 5.51 -13.09 -3.83
N LYS A 432 6.41 -13.51 -2.93
CA LYS A 432 6.15 -13.70 -1.49
C LYS A 432 5.65 -12.44 -0.77
N SER A 433 5.98 -11.25 -1.27
CA SER A 433 5.67 -9.99 -0.61
C SER A 433 4.43 -9.28 -1.15
N ARG A 434 3.91 -9.73 -2.27
CA ARG A 434 2.78 -9.05 -2.91
C ARG A 434 1.68 -10.04 -3.22
N SER A 435 0.52 -9.83 -2.62
CA SER A 435 -0.69 -10.47 -3.12
C SER A 435 -0.97 -9.97 -4.54
N ILE A 436 -1.25 -10.88 -5.48
CA ILE A 436 -1.71 -10.54 -6.84
C ILE A 436 -2.99 -9.67 -6.83
N ASN A 437 -3.63 -9.55 -5.68
CA ASN A 437 -4.79 -8.69 -5.48
C ASN A 437 -4.40 -7.27 -5.02
N SER A 438 -3.18 -7.05 -4.55
CA SER A 438 -2.72 -5.77 -4.02
C SER A 438 -2.19 -4.81 -5.07
N ASP A 439 -1.77 -5.30 -6.24
CA ASP A 439 -1.31 -4.49 -7.37
C ASP A 439 -2.21 -4.64 -8.61
N GLN A 440 -1.85 -3.97 -9.71
CA GLN A 440 -2.68 -3.92 -10.90
C GLN A 440 -2.16 -4.83 -12.03
N VAL A 441 -0.98 -5.47 -11.91
CA VAL A 441 -0.35 -6.18 -13.03
C VAL A 441 -1.25 -7.27 -13.59
N LEU A 442 -1.71 -8.19 -12.74
CA LEU A 442 -2.58 -9.28 -13.21
C LEU A 442 -3.95 -8.77 -13.71
N LYS A 443 -4.49 -7.71 -13.10
CA LYS A 443 -5.75 -7.10 -13.54
C LYS A 443 -5.62 -6.47 -14.91
N ILE A 444 -4.56 -5.70 -15.14
CA ILE A 444 -4.27 -5.06 -16.42
C ILE A 444 -4.01 -6.13 -17.48
N LEU A 445 -3.23 -7.16 -17.15
CA LEU A 445 -2.91 -8.25 -18.05
C LEU A 445 -4.16 -9.05 -18.46
N PHE A 446 -5.05 -9.32 -17.50
CA PHE A 446 -6.33 -9.98 -17.78
C PHE A 446 -7.23 -9.14 -18.67
N ASP A 447 -7.30 -7.83 -18.46
CA ASP A 447 -8.05 -6.92 -19.31
C ASP A 447 -7.41 -6.75 -20.71
N LEU A 448 -6.08 -6.88 -20.81
CA LEU A 448 -5.31 -6.80 -22.07
C LEU A 448 -5.46 -8.06 -22.90
N ASN A 449 -5.31 -9.22 -22.28
CA ASN A 449 -5.35 -10.51 -22.98
C ASN A 449 -5.90 -11.62 -22.08
N ARG A 450 -7.22 -11.63 -21.91
CA ARG A 450 -7.93 -12.57 -21.06
C ARG A 450 -7.63 -14.02 -21.45
N THR A 451 -7.74 -14.35 -22.72
CA THR A 451 -7.54 -15.72 -23.24
C THR A 451 -6.14 -16.25 -22.92
N MET A 452 -5.13 -15.42 -23.05
CA MET A 452 -3.75 -15.76 -22.72
C MET A 452 -3.61 -16.06 -21.23
N VAL A 453 -4.14 -15.19 -20.36
CA VAL A 453 -4.07 -15.40 -18.89
C VAL A 453 -4.79 -16.66 -18.47
N GLU A 454 -5.97 -16.93 -19.06
CA GLU A 454 -6.72 -18.15 -18.80
C GLU A 454 -5.93 -19.40 -19.21
N ARG A 455 -5.40 -19.43 -20.44
CA ARG A 455 -4.68 -20.59 -20.97
C ARG A 455 -3.33 -20.84 -20.31
N GLN A 456 -2.58 -19.78 -20.01
CA GLN A 456 -1.20 -19.90 -19.53
C GLN A 456 -1.08 -19.91 -18.00
N LEU A 457 -2.09 -19.42 -17.29
CA LEU A 457 -2.04 -19.30 -15.84
C LEU A 457 -3.21 -20.02 -15.16
N PHE A 458 -4.46 -19.63 -15.43
CA PHE A 458 -5.59 -20.09 -14.63
C PHE A 458 -5.84 -21.57 -14.81
N ILE A 459 -6.00 -22.04 -16.05
CA ILE A 459 -6.26 -23.45 -16.35
C ILE A 459 -5.13 -24.34 -15.81
N PRO A 460 -3.84 -24.08 -16.08
CA PRO A 460 -2.77 -24.94 -15.55
C PRO A 460 -2.73 -25.00 -14.02
N VAL A 461 -2.83 -23.85 -13.33
CA VAL A 461 -2.79 -23.82 -11.85
C VAL A 461 -4.00 -24.51 -11.22
N LEU A 462 -5.19 -24.33 -11.82
CA LEU A 462 -6.40 -24.98 -11.33
C LEU A 462 -6.39 -26.51 -11.61
N LYS A 463 -5.80 -26.95 -12.71
CA LYS A 463 -5.59 -28.38 -12.99
C LYS A 463 -4.63 -29.01 -11.98
N GLU A 464 -3.51 -28.37 -11.71
CA GLU A 464 -2.58 -28.85 -10.69
C GLU A 464 -3.25 -28.95 -9.32
N MET A 465 -4.07 -27.96 -8.95
CA MET A 465 -4.88 -28.00 -7.73
C MET A 465 -5.88 -29.18 -7.77
N GLN A 466 -6.55 -29.39 -8.88
CA GLN A 466 -7.51 -30.50 -9.05
C GLN A 466 -6.84 -31.86 -8.90
N GLU A 467 -5.70 -32.06 -9.55
CA GLU A 467 -4.91 -33.30 -9.45
C GLU A 467 -4.45 -33.58 -8.01
N GLN A 468 -3.97 -32.54 -7.32
CA GLN A 468 -3.57 -32.67 -5.92
C GLN A 468 -4.76 -33.00 -5.01
N VAL A 469 -5.91 -32.34 -5.20
CA VAL A 469 -7.14 -32.66 -4.45
C VAL A 469 -7.60 -34.10 -4.71
N PHE A 470 -7.50 -34.59 -5.95
CA PHE A 470 -7.82 -35.97 -6.27
C PHE A 470 -6.83 -36.99 -5.63
N ALA A 471 -5.56 -36.63 -5.61
CA ALA A 471 -4.51 -37.55 -5.11
C ALA A 471 -4.57 -37.74 -3.58
N VAL A 472 -4.82 -36.70 -2.81
CA VAL A 472 -4.76 -36.73 -1.33
C VAL A 472 -6.10 -36.57 -0.64
N GLY A 473 -7.14 -36.17 -1.37
CA GLY A 473 -8.45 -35.80 -0.83
C GLY A 473 -8.52 -34.31 -0.42
N MET A 474 -9.74 -33.75 -0.42
CA MET A 474 -9.99 -32.34 -0.16
C MET A 474 -9.46 -31.89 1.21
N SER A 475 -9.73 -32.65 2.26
CA SER A 475 -9.31 -32.30 3.63
C SER A 475 -7.79 -32.27 3.78
N ASP A 476 -7.09 -33.28 3.26
CA ASP A 476 -5.64 -33.36 3.37
C ASP A 476 -4.94 -32.33 2.48
N TYR A 477 -5.50 -32.03 1.31
CA TYR A 477 -5.03 -30.93 0.48
C TYR A 477 -5.13 -29.57 1.20
N ILE A 478 -6.27 -29.32 1.85
CA ILE A 478 -6.48 -28.08 2.61
C ILE A 478 -5.47 -28.00 3.76
N VAL A 479 -5.34 -29.04 4.57
CA VAL A 479 -4.41 -29.10 5.70
C VAL A 479 -2.96 -28.92 5.22
N GLY A 480 -2.57 -29.59 4.14
CA GLY A 480 -1.22 -29.47 3.56
C GLY A 480 -0.91 -28.09 2.98
N SER A 481 -1.93 -27.41 2.46
CA SER A 481 -1.80 -26.06 1.88
C SER A 481 -1.79 -24.95 2.92
N LEU A 482 -2.36 -25.19 4.10
CA LEU A 482 -2.51 -24.23 5.21
C LEU A 482 -1.57 -24.63 6.36
N LYS A 483 -0.29 -24.36 6.25
CA LYS A 483 0.67 -24.77 7.30
C LYS A 483 0.38 -24.17 8.68
N HIS A 484 -0.22 -22.97 8.73
CA HIS A 484 -0.45 -22.23 9.97
C HIS A 484 -1.83 -21.60 10.00
N VAL A 485 -2.46 -21.58 11.19
CA VAL A 485 -3.64 -20.80 11.53
C VAL A 485 -3.22 -19.73 12.54
N MET A 486 -3.66 -18.53 12.37
CA MET A 486 -3.51 -17.48 13.38
C MET A 486 -4.80 -17.36 14.19
N LEU A 487 -4.64 -17.29 15.50
CA LEU A 487 -5.71 -16.95 16.44
C LEU A 487 -5.45 -15.54 16.96
N ASP A 488 -6.44 -14.68 16.87
CA ASP A 488 -6.41 -13.34 17.43
C ASP A 488 -7.07 -13.32 18.79
N ILE A 489 -6.40 -12.76 19.79
CA ILE A 489 -6.93 -12.59 21.13
C ILE A 489 -7.26 -11.12 21.33
N SER A 490 -8.50 -10.82 21.64
CA SER A 490 -8.96 -9.47 21.93
C SER A 490 -9.75 -9.41 23.25
N LYS A 491 -9.69 -8.25 23.94
CA LYS A 491 -10.39 -8.02 25.20
C LYS A 491 -11.48 -6.97 24.98
N LYS A 492 -12.72 -7.26 25.38
CA LYS A 492 -13.82 -6.30 25.36
C LYS A 492 -13.82 -5.35 26.56
N SER A 493 -14.65 -4.32 26.45
CA SER A 493 -14.85 -3.32 27.50
C SER A 493 -15.43 -3.85 28.79
N ASP A 494 -16.12 -4.99 28.75
CA ASP A 494 -16.67 -5.70 29.91
C ASP A 494 -15.66 -6.63 30.61
N GLY A 495 -14.44 -6.73 30.08
CA GLY A 495 -13.37 -7.57 30.60
C GLY A 495 -13.30 -8.96 29.96
N THR A 496 -14.28 -9.33 29.13
CA THR A 496 -14.33 -10.63 28.45
C THR A 496 -13.28 -10.70 27.33
N PHE A 497 -12.67 -11.87 27.14
CA PHE A 497 -11.73 -12.14 26.07
C PHE A 497 -12.40 -12.93 24.96
N TYR A 498 -11.96 -12.65 23.73
CA TYR A 498 -12.41 -13.33 22.53
C TYR A 498 -11.21 -13.91 21.79
N LEU A 499 -11.36 -15.17 21.39
CA LEU A 499 -10.45 -15.84 20.48
C LEU A 499 -11.13 -15.92 19.11
N ALA A 500 -10.54 -15.29 18.10
CA ALA A 500 -11.02 -15.32 16.73
C ALA A 500 -9.96 -15.90 15.80
N PRO A 501 -10.29 -16.84 14.87
CA PRO A 501 -9.34 -17.24 13.86
C PRO A 501 -9.12 -16.09 12.88
N VAL A 502 -7.87 -15.71 12.73
CA VAL A 502 -7.44 -14.87 11.63
C VAL A 502 -7.08 -15.79 10.46
N TYR A 503 -7.39 -15.35 9.24
CA TYR A 503 -7.23 -16.11 8.01
C TYR A 503 -6.02 -17.04 8.01
N PRO A 504 -6.22 -18.31 7.62
CA PRO A 504 -5.11 -19.25 7.50
C PRO A 504 -4.13 -18.72 6.45
N MET A 505 -2.87 -18.58 6.84
CA MET A 505 -1.80 -18.26 5.91
C MET A 505 -1.31 -19.56 5.27
N GLY A 506 -1.59 -19.73 4.00
CA GLY A 506 -1.00 -20.78 3.19
C GLY A 506 0.23 -20.26 2.46
N GLU A 507 1.28 -21.04 2.36
CA GLU A 507 2.36 -20.81 1.39
C GLU A 507 1.90 -21.12 -0.06
N SER A 508 0.65 -21.55 -0.23
CA SER A 508 0.10 -21.93 -1.53
C SER A 508 -0.21 -20.68 -2.37
N VAL A 509 0.40 -20.63 -3.55
CA VAL A 509 0.13 -19.62 -4.60
C VAL A 509 -1.33 -19.66 -5.08
N THR A 510 -2.07 -20.72 -4.79
CA THR A 510 -3.43 -20.97 -5.27
C THR A 510 -4.44 -20.05 -4.58
N PHE A 511 -4.29 -19.75 -3.28
CA PHE A 511 -5.30 -18.96 -2.55
C PHE A 511 -5.46 -17.51 -3.03
N PRO A 512 -4.38 -16.74 -3.27
CA PRO A 512 -4.50 -15.42 -3.88
C PRO A 512 -5.17 -15.46 -5.25
N LEU A 513 -4.88 -16.50 -6.05
CA LEU A 513 -5.52 -16.72 -7.34
C LEU A 513 -7.02 -17.00 -7.20
N LEU A 514 -7.44 -17.87 -6.29
CA LEU A 514 -8.85 -18.16 -6.03
C LEU A 514 -9.62 -16.90 -5.62
N GLN A 515 -9.01 -16.01 -4.86
CA GLN A 515 -9.61 -14.72 -4.53
C GLN A 515 -9.76 -13.81 -5.74
N PHE A 516 -8.75 -13.76 -6.61
CA PHE A 516 -8.81 -13.01 -7.88
C PHE A 516 -9.93 -13.55 -8.77
N LEU A 517 -10.00 -14.87 -8.96
CA LEU A 517 -11.02 -15.54 -9.77
C LEU A 517 -12.42 -15.26 -9.26
N ARG A 518 -12.65 -15.33 -7.96
CA ARG A 518 -13.92 -14.97 -7.34
C ARG A 518 -14.36 -13.55 -7.72
N ASN A 519 -13.44 -12.61 -7.71
CA ASN A 519 -13.74 -11.20 -8.00
C ASN A 519 -14.00 -10.95 -9.50
N LYS A 520 -13.38 -11.73 -10.39
CA LYS A 520 -13.48 -11.55 -11.85
C LYS A 520 -14.59 -12.38 -12.50
N TYR A 521 -14.83 -13.58 -12.01
CA TYR A 521 -15.88 -14.46 -12.51
C TYR A 521 -17.08 -14.39 -11.55
N SER A 522 -17.90 -13.36 -11.68
CA SER A 522 -19.16 -13.16 -10.92
C SER A 522 -20.24 -14.22 -11.21
N ILE A 523 -19.83 -15.46 -11.46
CA ILE A 523 -20.56 -16.46 -12.25
C ILE A 523 -21.62 -17.19 -11.43
N PHE A 524 -21.60 -17.07 -10.09
CA PHE A 524 -22.42 -17.92 -9.26
C PHE A 524 -23.22 -17.11 -8.23
N PRO A 525 -24.43 -16.62 -8.61
CA PRO A 525 -25.36 -16.06 -7.63
C PRO A 525 -25.64 -17.05 -6.48
N GLU A 526 -25.66 -18.35 -6.78
CA GLU A 526 -25.86 -19.43 -5.81
C GLU A 526 -24.69 -19.53 -4.82
N TYR A 527 -23.45 -19.50 -5.30
CA TYR A 527 -22.27 -19.49 -4.43
C TYR A 527 -22.10 -18.17 -3.69
N TYR A 528 -22.56 -17.05 -4.26
CA TYR A 528 -22.57 -15.77 -3.53
C TYR A 528 -23.51 -15.82 -2.33
N GLN A 529 -24.67 -16.44 -2.48
CA GLN A 529 -25.64 -16.62 -1.40
C GLN A 529 -25.05 -17.55 -0.31
N VAL A 530 -24.50 -18.70 -0.70
CA VAL A 530 -23.84 -19.62 0.22
C VAL A 530 -22.59 -18.97 0.86
N PHE A 531 -21.83 -18.19 0.10
CA PHE A 531 -20.69 -17.45 0.62
C PHE A 531 -21.12 -16.35 1.60
N LYS A 532 -22.22 -15.64 1.31
CA LYS A 532 -22.80 -14.63 2.17
C LYS A 532 -23.36 -15.25 3.45
N GLU A 533 -24.01 -16.38 3.35
CA GLU A 533 -24.50 -17.15 4.49
C GLU A 533 -23.35 -17.69 5.34
N LEU A 534 -22.34 -18.29 4.73
CA LEU A 534 -21.12 -18.74 5.41
C LEU A 534 -20.33 -17.55 5.96
N HIS A 535 -20.24 -16.43 5.24
CA HIS A 535 -19.61 -15.21 5.75
C HIS A 535 -20.38 -14.60 6.93
N ASN A 536 -21.70 -14.61 6.88
CA ASN A 536 -22.53 -14.18 8.00
C ASN A 536 -22.47 -15.17 9.18
N GLN A 537 -22.50 -16.47 8.90
CA GLN A 537 -22.24 -17.50 9.90
C GLN A 537 -20.83 -17.38 10.46
N TYR A 538 -19.84 -17.13 9.62
CA TYR A 538 -18.44 -16.90 9.99
C TYR A 538 -18.26 -15.58 10.73
N ARG A 539 -18.97 -14.51 10.37
CA ARG A 539 -18.97 -13.24 11.11
C ARG A 539 -19.63 -13.40 12.49
N ASN A 540 -20.62 -14.28 12.60
CA ASN A 540 -21.24 -14.66 13.87
C ASN A 540 -20.42 -15.74 14.62
N MET A 541 -19.59 -16.53 13.92
CA MET A 541 -18.64 -17.52 14.44
C MET A 541 -17.21 -16.97 14.59
N MET A 542 -16.95 -15.72 14.17
CA MET A 542 -15.61 -15.08 14.31
C MET A 542 -15.16 -14.97 15.77
N TRP A 543 -16.05 -15.30 16.69
CA TRP A 543 -15.80 -15.40 18.11
C TRP A 543 -15.79 -16.88 18.50
N ILE A 544 -14.64 -17.53 18.37
CA ILE A 544 -14.51 -18.98 18.62
C ILE A 544 -14.86 -19.30 20.07
N LYS A 545 -14.50 -18.43 20.99
CA LYS A 545 -14.81 -18.64 22.41
C LYS A 545 -14.82 -17.30 23.16
N GLU A 546 -15.89 -17.04 23.84
CA GLU A 546 -15.96 -16.04 24.91
C GLU A 546 -15.35 -16.66 26.17
N VAL A 547 -14.30 -16.06 26.69
CA VAL A 547 -13.54 -16.57 27.83
C VAL A 547 -13.51 -15.51 28.90
N GLN A 548 -13.80 -15.93 30.14
CA GLN A 548 -13.95 -14.98 31.25
C GLN A 548 -12.61 -14.61 31.90
N SER A 549 -11.56 -15.38 31.66
CA SER A 549 -10.24 -15.16 32.26
C SER A 549 -9.08 -15.51 31.35
N LEU A 550 -7.92 -14.91 31.62
CA LEU A 550 -6.66 -15.26 30.94
C LEU A 550 -6.22 -16.70 31.22
N ASP A 551 -6.57 -17.25 32.39
CA ASP A 551 -6.26 -18.64 32.75
C ASP A 551 -7.03 -19.63 31.88
N GLU A 552 -8.27 -19.31 31.50
CA GLU A 552 -9.04 -20.13 30.56
C GLU A 552 -8.45 -20.06 29.15
N ILE A 553 -7.93 -18.88 28.71
CA ILE A 553 -7.21 -18.76 27.44
C ILE A 553 -5.96 -19.62 27.47
N ASN A 554 -5.18 -19.51 28.55
CA ASN A 554 -3.95 -20.29 28.71
C ASN A 554 -4.24 -21.80 28.70
N SER A 555 -5.26 -22.23 29.43
CA SER A 555 -5.70 -23.64 29.46
C SER A 555 -6.15 -24.12 28.08
N PHE A 556 -6.91 -23.31 27.34
CA PHE A 556 -7.34 -23.62 25.98
C PHE A 556 -6.15 -23.71 25.00
N LEU A 557 -5.21 -22.77 25.08
CA LEU A 557 -4.05 -22.74 24.20
C LEU A 557 -3.04 -23.87 24.53
N GLN A 558 -2.92 -24.27 25.81
CA GLN A 558 -2.13 -25.44 26.19
C GLN A 558 -2.71 -26.76 25.66
N ILE A 559 -4.03 -26.87 25.55
CA ILE A 559 -4.69 -28.03 24.92
C ILE A 559 -4.41 -28.05 23.41
N LEU A 560 -4.27 -26.88 22.78
CA LEU A 560 -4.07 -26.77 21.35
C LEU A 560 -2.62 -27.01 20.92
N ASN A 561 -1.63 -26.74 21.78
CA ASN A 561 -0.23 -26.87 21.35
C ASN A 561 0.79 -26.88 22.51
N TYR A 562 1.70 -27.85 22.47
CA TYR A 562 2.79 -28.01 23.41
C TYR A 562 4.11 -27.56 22.74
N ASP A 563 4.30 -26.25 22.49
CA ASP A 563 5.56 -25.71 21.95
C ASP A 563 6.03 -24.56 22.84
N GLU A 564 7.27 -24.63 23.33
CA GLU A 564 7.90 -23.58 24.19
C GLU A 564 7.84 -22.17 23.57
N ARG A 565 7.79 -22.04 22.24
CA ARG A 565 7.67 -20.74 21.56
C ARG A 565 6.31 -20.12 21.76
N ILE A 566 5.26 -20.95 21.79
CA ILE A 566 3.89 -20.51 21.99
C ILE A 566 3.67 -20.12 23.45
N ASP A 567 4.24 -20.87 24.39
CA ASP A 567 4.25 -20.49 25.80
C ASP A 567 4.85 -19.11 26.03
N LYS A 568 5.91 -18.77 25.32
CA LYS A 568 6.55 -17.46 25.41
C LYS A 568 5.66 -16.33 24.81
N GLN A 569 4.99 -16.61 23.69
CA GLN A 569 4.01 -15.70 23.10
C GLN A 569 2.80 -15.50 24.00
N ILE A 570 2.25 -16.56 24.55
CA ILE A 570 1.13 -16.53 25.49
C ILE A 570 1.48 -15.73 26.75
N LYS A 571 2.64 -15.98 27.35
CA LYS A 571 3.12 -15.23 28.51
C LYS A 571 3.21 -13.73 28.21
N GLY A 572 3.78 -13.36 27.06
CA GLY A 572 3.87 -11.96 26.63
C GLY A 572 2.49 -11.32 26.42
N ILE A 573 1.51 -12.06 25.93
CA ILE A 573 0.13 -11.59 25.76
C ILE A 573 -0.58 -11.44 27.11
N ILE A 574 -0.39 -12.39 28.00
CA ILE A 574 -0.95 -12.33 29.36
C ILE A 574 -0.39 -11.14 30.13
N GLU A 575 0.94 -10.98 30.13
CA GLU A 575 1.63 -9.84 30.74
C GLU A 575 1.14 -8.49 30.17
N PHE A 576 0.91 -8.43 28.87
CA PHE A 576 0.37 -7.23 28.21
C PHE A 576 -1.04 -6.90 28.73
N PHE A 577 -1.95 -7.87 28.80
CA PHE A 577 -3.33 -7.63 29.26
C PHE A 577 -3.43 -7.40 30.79
N GLU A 578 -2.51 -7.95 31.57
CA GLU A 578 -2.45 -7.72 33.02
C GLU A 578 -1.91 -6.32 33.37
N HIS A 579 -0.91 -5.83 32.63
CA HIS A 579 -0.29 -4.55 32.90
C HIS A 579 -0.96 -3.35 32.22
N SER A 580 -1.89 -3.58 31.30
CA SER A 580 -2.64 -2.52 30.61
C SER A 580 -3.74 -1.94 31.52
N LYS A 581 -3.41 -0.88 32.26
CA LYS A 581 -4.34 -0.13 33.12
C LYS A 581 -5.22 0.86 32.36
N ASP A 582 -5.00 1.04 31.05
CA ASP A 582 -5.62 2.10 30.26
C ASP A 582 -6.89 1.62 29.53
N GLN A 583 -7.97 2.37 29.67
CA GLN A 583 -9.26 2.04 29.06
C GLN A 583 -9.21 2.07 27.52
N ASN A 584 -8.24 2.75 26.92
CA ASN A 584 -8.05 2.83 25.47
C ASN A 584 -7.36 1.61 24.83
N GLN A 585 -6.80 0.69 25.63
CA GLN A 585 -6.20 -0.57 25.17
C GLN A 585 -7.21 -1.73 25.08
N LYS A 586 -8.50 -1.45 25.27
CA LYS A 586 -9.57 -2.46 25.34
C LYS A 586 -9.81 -3.20 24.02
N ASN A 587 -9.30 -2.71 22.89
CA ASN A 587 -9.43 -3.35 21.57
C ASN A 587 -8.09 -3.83 21.00
N ALA A 588 -7.05 -3.99 21.82
CA ALA A 588 -5.78 -4.52 21.36
C ALA A 588 -5.94 -6.00 20.92
N ARG A 589 -5.53 -6.28 19.67
CA ARG A 589 -5.53 -7.64 19.12
C ARG A 589 -4.11 -8.21 19.22
N ARG A 590 -3.99 -9.47 19.66
CA ARG A 590 -2.70 -10.16 19.80
C ARG A 590 -2.77 -11.53 19.13
N PRO A 591 -2.25 -11.66 17.89
CA PRO A 591 -2.30 -12.91 17.16
C PRO A 591 -1.29 -13.93 17.69
N ILE A 592 -1.71 -15.19 17.70
CA ILE A 592 -0.87 -16.37 17.94
C ILE A 592 -0.87 -17.22 16.70
N THR A 593 0.30 -17.62 16.25
CA THR A 593 0.44 -18.51 15.09
C THR A 593 0.52 -19.97 15.53
N LEU A 594 -0.45 -20.77 15.11
CA LEU A 594 -0.54 -22.19 15.44
C LEU A 594 -0.29 -23.06 14.21
N ASN A 595 0.43 -24.17 14.39
CA ASN A 595 0.64 -25.14 13.32
C ASN A 595 -0.59 -26.04 13.18
N ILE A 596 -1.22 -26.07 11.98
CA ILE A 596 -2.45 -26.85 11.74
C ILE A 596 -2.24 -28.34 11.97
N ASN A 597 -1.11 -28.89 11.55
CA ASN A 597 -0.84 -30.33 11.72
C ASN A 597 -0.80 -30.70 13.20
N ILE A 598 -0.19 -29.88 14.04
CA ILE A 598 -0.13 -30.12 15.49
C ILE A 598 -1.54 -29.96 16.08
N LEU A 599 -2.31 -28.97 15.67
CA LEU A 599 -3.69 -28.81 16.11
C LEU A 599 -4.60 -29.99 15.74
N MET A 600 -4.45 -30.51 14.52
CA MET A 600 -5.26 -31.66 14.07
C MET A 600 -4.87 -32.96 14.75
N GLN A 601 -3.60 -33.12 15.19
CA GLN A 601 -3.13 -34.28 15.91
C GLN A 601 -3.47 -34.25 17.41
N ASN A 602 -3.29 -33.09 18.06
CA ASN A 602 -3.32 -32.96 19.52
C ASN A 602 -4.54 -32.19 20.05
N GLY A 603 -5.32 -31.54 19.18
CA GLY A 603 -6.44 -30.71 19.58
C GLY A 603 -7.62 -31.48 20.16
N CYS A 604 -8.35 -30.87 21.11
CA CYS A 604 -9.60 -31.43 21.60
C CYS A 604 -10.67 -31.45 20.49
N TYR A 605 -11.74 -32.22 20.70
CA TYR A 605 -12.81 -32.39 19.72
C TYR A 605 -13.43 -31.05 19.28
N GLU A 606 -13.65 -30.14 20.23
CA GLU A 606 -14.22 -28.83 19.98
C GLU A 606 -13.29 -27.99 19.09
N ALA A 607 -12.00 -27.92 19.39
CA ALA A 607 -11.01 -27.22 18.59
C ALA A 607 -10.92 -27.76 17.16
N LYS A 608 -11.00 -29.09 17.00
CA LYS A 608 -11.06 -29.73 15.67
C LYS A 608 -12.30 -29.31 14.88
N GLN A 609 -13.47 -29.26 15.51
CA GLN A 609 -14.72 -28.84 14.85
C GLN A 609 -14.67 -27.37 14.41
N GLU A 610 -14.09 -26.51 15.21
CA GLU A 610 -13.90 -25.09 14.87
C GLU A 610 -12.92 -24.91 13.72
N ILE A 611 -11.78 -25.62 13.73
CA ILE A 611 -10.84 -25.62 12.60
C ILE A 611 -11.49 -26.17 11.34
N LEU A 612 -12.30 -27.24 11.46
CA LEU A 612 -13.04 -27.78 10.31
C LEU A 612 -14.06 -26.78 9.76
N SER A 613 -14.63 -25.88 10.58
CA SER A 613 -15.51 -24.80 10.09
C SER A 613 -14.78 -23.76 9.28
N ILE A 614 -13.54 -23.41 9.67
CA ILE A 614 -12.66 -22.55 8.89
C ILE A 614 -12.26 -23.25 7.58
N LEU A 615 -11.96 -24.54 7.67
CA LEU A 615 -11.61 -25.37 6.51
C LEU A 615 -12.76 -25.47 5.51
N LYS A 616 -14.03 -25.45 5.95
CA LYS A 616 -15.20 -25.36 5.04
C LYS A 616 -15.19 -24.11 4.17
N PHE A 617 -14.74 -22.99 4.71
CA PHE A 617 -14.62 -21.77 3.94
C PHE A 617 -13.54 -21.85 2.86
N VAL A 618 -12.40 -22.50 3.21
CA VAL A 618 -11.33 -22.79 2.26
C VAL A 618 -11.78 -23.83 1.22
N GLU A 619 -12.47 -24.86 1.67
CA GLU A 619 -13.08 -25.86 0.78
C GLU A 619 -14.01 -25.25 -0.26
N LEU A 620 -14.86 -24.31 0.17
CA LEU A 620 -15.74 -23.59 -0.76
C LEU A 620 -14.96 -22.80 -1.80
N ARG A 621 -13.88 -22.12 -1.41
CA ARG A 621 -13.01 -21.41 -2.37
C ARG A 621 -12.40 -22.35 -3.40
N ILE A 622 -11.95 -23.54 -2.97
CA ILE A 622 -11.41 -24.55 -3.87
C ILE A 622 -12.50 -25.05 -4.82
N LYS A 623 -13.70 -25.34 -4.32
CA LYS A 623 -14.83 -25.75 -5.15
C LYS A 623 -15.20 -24.70 -6.19
N ILE A 624 -15.19 -23.44 -5.83
CA ILE A 624 -15.38 -22.33 -6.79
C ILE A 624 -14.27 -22.34 -7.86
N GLY A 625 -13.03 -22.53 -7.47
CA GLY A 625 -11.91 -22.65 -8.41
C GLY A 625 -12.09 -23.80 -9.38
N LEU A 626 -12.51 -24.97 -8.91
CA LEU A 626 -12.79 -26.13 -9.75
C LEU A 626 -13.96 -25.89 -10.73
N SER A 627 -15.03 -25.24 -10.28
CA SER A 627 -16.14 -24.87 -11.17
C SER A 627 -15.72 -23.83 -12.22
N VAL A 628 -14.81 -22.91 -11.86
CA VAL A 628 -14.21 -21.98 -12.83
C VAL A 628 -13.38 -22.77 -13.85
N LEU A 629 -12.61 -23.78 -13.43
CA LEU A 629 -11.83 -24.62 -14.33
C LEU A 629 -12.72 -25.31 -15.37
N GLU A 630 -13.77 -26.00 -14.93
CA GLU A 630 -14.71 -26.70 -15.82
C GLU A 630 -15.30 -25.74 -16.87
N LYS A 631 -15.70 -24.56 -16.42
CA LYS A 631 -16.24 -23.54 -17.34
C LYS A 631 -15.20 -23.07 -18.37
N LEU A 632 -13.97 -22.76 -17.90
CA LEU A 632 -12.92 -22.28 -18.80
C LEU A 632 -12.52 -23.34 -19.81
N GLU A 633 -12.43 -24.61 -19.40
CA GLU A 633 -12.16 -25.71 -20.33
C GLU A 633 -13.24 -25.85 -21.39
N HIS A 634 -14.50 -25.76 -20.99
CA HIS A 634 -15.62 -25.81 -21.91
C HIS A 634 -15.61 -24.63 -22.92
N GLU A 635 -15.48 -23.40 -22.43
CA GLU A 635 -15.40 -22.19 -23.26
C GLU A 635 -14.23 -22.26 -24.26
N HIS A 636 -13.07 -22.75 -23.83
CA HIS A 636 -11.90 -22.88 -24.70
C HIS A 636 -11.99 -24.05 -25.69
N GLN A 637 -12.70 -25.13 -25.35
CA GLN A 637 -12.98 -26.22 -26.27
C GLN A 637 -13.94 -25.78 -27.36
N GLU A 638 -15.04 -25.09 -26.99
CA GLU A 638 -15.99 -24.52 -27.99
C GLU A 638 -15.28 -23.54 -28.92
N MET A 639 -14.42 -22.68 -28.41
CA MET A 639 -13.64 -21.73 -29.22
C MET A 639 -12.71 -22.45 -30.20
N ASN A 640 -12.05 -23.54 -29.78
CA ASN A 640 -11.16 -24.31 -30.65
C ASN A 640 -11.99 -25.01 -31.75
N LEU A 641 -13.13 -25.60 -31.41
CA LEU A 641 -14.04 -26.22 -32.41
C LEU A 641 -14.49 -25.21 -33.46
N LEU A 642 -14.88 -24.01 -33.03
CA LEU A 642 -15.25 -22.93 -33.96
C LEU A 642 -14.08 -22.51 -34.86
N LEU A 643 -12.84 -22.53 -34.38
CA LEU A 643 -11.66 -22.22 -35.19
C LEU A 643 -11.33 -23.34 -36.17
N ASP A 644 -11.49 -24.61 -35.74
CA ASP A 644 -11.29 -25.79 -36.63
C ASP A 644 -12.31 -25.85 -37.79
N ASP A 645 -13.50 -25.29 -37.58
CA ASP A 645 -14.49 -25.13 -38.64
C ASP A 645 -14.14 -24.08 -39.71
N PHE A 646 -13.16 -23.19 -39.40
CA PHE A 646 -12.67 -22.14 -40.32
C PHE A 646 -11.44 -22.57 -41.13
N PHE A 647 -10.74 -23.62 -40.75
CA PHE A 647 -9.54 -24.14 -41.41
C PHE A 647 -9.74 -25.56 -41.92
#